data_f72ac8959101d5a2855f772b804a2c28
#
_entry.id   f72ac8959101d5a2855f772b804a2c28
#
_cell.length_a   1.000
_cell.length_b   1.000
_cell.length_c   1.000
_cell.angle_alpha   90.00
_cell.angle_beta   90.00
_cell.angle_gamma   90.00
#
_symmetry.space_group_name_H-M   'P 1'
#
loop_
_entity.id
_entity.type
_entity.pdbx_description
1 polymer ?
#
loop_
_entity_poly.entity_id
_entity_poly.type
_entity_poly.pdbx_seq_one_letter_code
_entity_poly.pdbx_strand_id
1 'polypeptide(L)'
;MSKKRKKSFPSRYILVTFVLVSGIVAWFLFAQAKSKGQIRNVLLISIDTCRADYLSCYGYKRKTTPNIDALAAEAIVFSNVISPVPITLPAHCSMLTGTIPPYHSIHNNAEFKLSESNVTLAELLKANGYATGAVISAFVLNSQFGIGQGFDTYNDKFEQVHIAGDIAERKGGQTSRIAVDWLEKHKNEKFFLFLHYYDPHDDYVPPEPFASEFADDLYAGEIAYADHCIGQVLEKLKELKLDKSTLIIITADHGEMLGEHGEDTHMYFIYQSAVKVPLIFKVPGRQKHKVINKTVGLIDIAPTVCGLLKIPSPPQIQGEDLSAFFGKSNPELRQRYLYTESLYATRYGVNSLLGVVTDGWKYIQTTRPELYDLAKDPAERTNLIEQQPQRARILQDKLKQILEQTVRKIDPQDRIELDAQAIRNLQSLGYVAGTKVSDDFEFDQTKEDPKDLIEFHNVYRRATGLVHKKQYDQVKEICKKLLADRPNFHELHDLMADIALMQKQYAQALPYLYQGLKLKPGRYKVHHNLAVALGKLGKSEESVEQFKKVIELAPNDTQTRNKIALELLRQKQVSLAITQFESSLNLDPYQPQTLNTMARIFATTSDKNLRDTKKAIELARRACELTNFKQPATLYTLSIACASAGQFQQAIENAQKALSLANTAKQNTLAMKIKKHLQSLEAVKPNLESGRSSK
;
A
#
# COMPACT_ATOMS: atom_id res chain seq x y z
N MET A 1 -89.43 27.50 -30.26
CA MET A 1 -88.63 26.25 -30.54
C MET A 1 -87.26 26.66 -31.03
N SER A 2 -86.26 26.60 -30.15
CA SER A 2 -84.85 27.01 -30.44
C SER A 2 -83.99 25.73 -30.71
N LYS A 3 -83.49 25.57 -31.92
CA LYS A 3 -82.57 24.49 -32.30
C LYS A 3 -81.17 24.83 -31.87
N LYS A 4 -80.64 24.13 -30.84
CA LYS A 4 -79.23 24.13 -30.48
C LYS A 4 -78.37 23.42 -31.58
N ARG A 5 -77.54 24.18 -32.30
CA ARG A 5 -76.51 23.60 -33.20
C ARG A 5 -75.36 22.94 -32.34
N LYS A 6 -75.24 21.63 -32.46
CA LYS A 6 -74.02 20.92 -31.99
C LYS A 6 -72.84 21.29 -32.90
N LYS A 7 -71.80 21.95 -32.34
CA LYS A 7 -70.49 22.13 -33.03
C LYS A 7 -69.75 20.80 -33.01
N SER A 8 -69.60 20.14 -34.15
CA SER A 8 -68.73 18.99 -34.32
C SER A 8 -67.29 19.49 -34.41
N PHE A 9 -66.42 19.02 -33.53
CA PHE A 9 -65.01 19.23 -33.67
C PHE A 9 -64.48 18.47 -34.89
N PRO A 10 -63.64 19.09 -35.74
CA PRO A 10 -63.21 18.45 -37.00
C PRO A 10 -62.24 17.29 -36.65
N SER A 11 -62.56 16.08 -37.10
CA SER A 11 -61.84 14.81 -36.90
C SER A 11 -60.36 14.85 -37.29
N ARG A 12 -59.98 15.82 -38.11
CA ARG A 12 -58.53 16.03 -38.51
C ARG A 12 -57.64 16.41 -37.35
N TYR A 13 -58.08 17.15 -36.35
CA TYR A 13 -57.25 17.52 -35.21
C TYR A 13 -57.04 16.33 -34.26
N ILE A 14 -57.98 15.43 -34.13
CA ILE A 14 -57.87 14.22 -33.31
C ILE A 14 -56.83 13.27 -33.93
N LEU A 15 -56.81 13.13 -35.26
CA LEU A 15 -55.84 12.28 -35.95
C LEU A 15 -54.41 12.82 -35.85
N VAL A 16 -54.21 14.14 -35.99
CA VAL A 16 -52.90 14.79 -35.87
C VAL A 16 -52.36 14.68 -34.45
N THR A 17 -53.22 14.84 -33.41
CA THR A 17 -52.82 14.70 -32.01
C THR A 17 -52.44 13.25 -31.68
N PHE A 18 -53.18 12.27 -32.24
CA PHE A 18 -52.88 10.85 -32.03
C PHE A 18 -51.53 10.44 -32.69
N VAL A 19 -51.22 10.93 -33.88
CA VAL A 19 -49.95 10.67 -34.56
C VAL A 19 -48.78 11.33 -33.84
N LEU A 20 -48.92 12.55 -33.31
CA LEU A 20 -47.92 13.23 -32.51
C LEU A 20 -47.67 12.52 -31.17
N VAL A 21 -48.72 12.14 -30.45
CA VAL A 21 -48.58 11.41 -29.18
C VAL A 21 -47.97 10.03 -29.41
N SER A 22 -48.39 9.30 -30.48
CA SER A 22 -47.80 8.02 -30.85
C SER A 22 -46.33 8.14 -31.24
N GLY A 23 -45.92 9.22 -31.95
CA GLY A 23 -44.55 9.53 -32.30
C GLY A 23 -43.68 9.86 -31.07
N ILE A 24 -44.21 10.63 -30.12
CA ILE A 24 -43.54 10.94 -28.85
C ILE A 24 -43.39 9.69 -27.99
N VAL A 25 -44.45 8.86 -27.89
CA VAL A 25 -44.37 7.59 -27.15
C VAL A 25 -43.39 6.61 -27.82
N ALA A 26 -43.43 6.50 -29.14
CA ALA A 26 -42.47 5.67 -29.89
C ALA A 26 -41.03 6.18 -29.75
N TRP A 27 -40.83 7.51 -29.79
CA TRP A 27 -39.55 8.13 -29.55
C TRP A 27 -39.03 7.91 -28.11
N PHE A 28 -39.93 8.03 -27.10
CA PHE A 28 -39.65 7.73 -25.68
C PHE A 28 -39.29 6.24 -25.47
N LEU A 29 -40.07 5.34 -26.09
CA LEU A 29 -39.80 3.90 -26.05
C LEU A 29 -38.51 3.54 -26.79
N PHE A 30 -38.21 4.19 -27.90
CA PHE A 30 -36.98 4.02 -28.65
C PHE A 30 -35.76 4.62 -27.92
N ALA A 31 -35.94 5.78 -27.26
CA ALA A 31 -34.92 6.39 -26.42
C ALA A 31 -34.64 5.54 -25.16
N GLN A 32 -35.71 4.99 -24.52
CA GLN A 32 -35.55 4.01 -23.43
C GLN A 32 -34.92 2.70 -23.89
N ALA A 33 -35.28 2.20 -25.08
CA ALA A 33 -34.64 0.99 -25.62
C ALA A 33 -33.15 1.22 -25.99
N LYS A 34 -32.81 2.42 -26.45
CA LYS A 34 -31.43 2.82 -26.76
C LYS A 34 -30.59 3.04 -25.50
N SER A 35 -31.21 3.40 -24.36
CA SER A 35 -30.55 3.54 -23.08
C SER A 35 -30.36 2.19 -22.35
N LYS A 36 -31.10 1.15 -22.73
CA LYS A 36 -30.97 -0.19 -22.17
C LYS A 36 -29.69 -0.84 -22.68
N GLY A 37 -28.64 -0.85 -21.82
CA GLY A 37 -27.37 -1.51 -22.08
C GLY A 37 -26.19 -0.57 -22.35
N GLN A 38 -26.37 0.74 -22.22
CA GLN A 38 -25.25 1.68 -22.28
C GLN A 38 -24.50 1.65 -20.93
N ILE A 39 -23.20 1.36 -20.97
CA ILE A 39 -22.32 1.48 -19.79
C ILE A 39 -22.14 2.96 -19.48
N ARG A 40 -22.59 3.37 -18.30
CA ARG A 40 -22.42 4.72 -17.79
C ARG A 40 -21.37 4.77 -16.69
N ASN A 41 -21.32 3.74 -15.86
CA ASN A 41 -20.48 3.67 -14.67
C ASN A 41 -19.63 2.41 -14.72
N VAL A 42 -18.52 2.43 -13.98
CA VAL A 42 -17.61 1.28 -13.79
C VAL A 42 -17.39 1.07 -12.30
N LEU A 43 -17.64 -0.14 -11.82
CA LEU A 43 -17.29 -0.60 -10.48
C LEU A 43 -16.27 -1.76 -10.64
N LEU A 44 -15.06 -1.57 -10.16
CA LEU A 44 -14.02 -2.59 -10.10
C LEU A 44 -13.81 -2.99 -8.64
N ILE A 45 -13.99 -4.27 -8.35
CA ILE A 45 -13.82 -4.87 -7.02
C ILE A 45 -12.65 -5.84 -7.09
N SER A 46 -11.64 -5.63 -6.24
CA SER A 46 -10.53 -6.55 -6.02
C SER A 46 -10.63 -7.13 -4.60
N ILE A 47 -10.57 -8.46 -4.49
CA ILE A 47 -10.55 -9.19 -3.22
C ILE A 47 -9.13 -9.72 -3.06
N ASP A 48 -8.40 -9.22 -2.07
CA ASP A 48 -7.00 -9.57 -1.82
C ASP A 48 -6.85 -11.09 -1.56
N THR A 49 -5.78 -11.68 -2.04
CA THR A 49 -5.44 -13.11 -1.87
C THR A 49 -6.55 -14.11 -2.25
N CYS A 50 -7.58 -13.71 -2.99
CA CYS A 50 -8.76 -14.55 -3.21
C CYS A 50 -8.54 -15.56 -4.34
N ARG A 51 -8.45 -16.82 -3.99
CA ARG A 51 -8.37 -17.96 -4.93
C ARG A 51 -9.68 -18.16 -5.68
N ALA A 52 -9.57 -18.34 -6.98
CA ALA A 52 -10.75 -18.63 -7.81
C ALA A 52 -11.48 -19.91 -7.38
N ASP A 53 -10.75 -20.98 -7.01
CA ASP A 53 -11.29 -22.29 -6.64
C ASP A 53 -11.96 -22.32 -5.25
N TYR A 54 -11.95 -21.18 -4.50
CA TYR A 54 -12.72 -21.00 -3.28
C TYR A 54 -14.04 -20.24 -3.47
N LEU A 55 -14.34 -19.77 -4.68
CA LEU A 55 -15.64 -19.19 -5.02
C LEU A 55 -16.61 -20.27 -5.50
N SER A 56 -17.85 -20.27 -4.98
CA SER A 56 -18.83 -21.28 -5.36
C SER A 56 -19.21 -21.23 -6.85
N CYS A 57 -19.20 -20.05 -7.49
CA CYS A 57 -19.40 -19.93 -8.94
C CYS A 57 -18.23 -20.47 -9.80
N TYR A 58 -17.08 -20.77 -9.19
CA TYR A 58 -15.95 -21.47 -9.83
C TYR A 58 -15.89 -22.97 -9.45
N GLY A 59 -16.86 -23.46 -8.68
CA GLY A 59 -17.00 -24.87 -8.34
C GLY A 59 -16.54 -25.26 -6.93
N TYR A 60 -16.30 -24.30 -6.04
CA TYR A 60 -16.04 -24.62 -4.63
C TYR A 60 -17.22 -25.36 -4.00
N LYS A 61 -16.95 -26.35 -3.17
CA LYS A 61 -17.96 -27.26 -2.62
C LYS A 61 -18.91 -26.58 -1.62
N ARG A 62 -18.44 -25.58 -0.90
CA ARG A 62 -19.23 -24.81 0.07
C ARG A 62 -19.75 -23.54 -0.60
N LYS A 63 -20.88 -23.05 -0.11
CA LYS A 63 -21.50 -21.84 -0.62
C LYS A 63 -20.87 -20.59 0.03
N THR A 64 -19.67 -20.24 -0.40
CA THR A 64 -18.91 -19.10 0.15
C THR A 64 -19.36 -17.75 -0.43
N THR A 65 -19.86 -17.71 -1.67
CA THR A 65 -20.03 -16.45 -2.40
C THR A 65 -21.42 -16.26 -2.99
N PRO A 66 -22.53 -16.34 -2.20
CA PRO A 66 -23.89 -16.27 -2.74
C PRO A 66 -24.23 -14.98 -3.50
N ASN A 67 -23.65 -13.83 -3.12
CA ASN A 67 -23.88 -12.54 -3.80
C ASN A 67 -23.10 -12.47 -5.13
N ILE A 68 -21.86 -12.92 -5.13
CA ILE A 68 -21.03 -13.01 -6.35
C ILE A 68 -21.59 -14.07 -7.29
N ASP A 69 -22.10 -15.20 -6.78
CA ASP A 69 -22.76 -16.25 -7.59
C ASP A 69 -23.99 -15.73 -8.32
N ALA A 70 -24.82 -14.94 -7.61
CA ALA A 70 -25.99 -14.31 -8.20
C ALA A 70 -25.62 -13.33 -9.33
N LEU A 71 -24.51 -12.59 -9.15
CA LEU A 71 -23.97 -11.71 -10.20
C LEU A 71 -23.39 -12.53 -11.37
N ALA A 72 -22.62 -13.59 -11.07
CA ALA A 72 -21.99 -14.47 -12.06
C ALA A 72 -23.01 -15.20 -12.93
N ALA A 73 -24.19 -15.54 -12.39
CA ALA A 73 -25.28 -16.17 -13.14
C ALA A 73 -25.80 -15.32 -14.32
N GLU A 74 -25.50 -14.01 -14.33
CA GLU A 74 -25.85 -13.07 -15.41
C GLU A 74 -24.60 -12.38 -16.01
N ALA A 75 -23.43 -12.96 -15.83
CA ALA A 75 -22.14 -12.35 -16.16
C ALA A 75 -21.31 -13.25 -17.10
N ILE A 76 -20.21 -12.67 -17.58
CA ILE A 76 -19.14 -13.45 -18.24
C ILE A 76 -18.08 -13.76 -17.21
N VAL A 77 -17.77 -15.04 -17.08
CA VAL A 77 -16.80 -15.60 -16.15
C VAL A 77 -15.60 -16.12 -16.93
N PHE A 78 -14.41 -15.66 -16.63
CA PHE A 78 -13.17 -16.20 -17.18
C PHE A 78 -12.61 -17.24 -16.21
N SER A 79 -12.40 -18.46 -16.69
CA SER A 79 -11.99 -19.59 -15.83
C SER A 79 -10.47 -19.68 -15.60
N ASN A 80 -9.67 -19.06 -16.46
CA ASN A 80 -8.20 -19.10 -16.43
C ASN A 80 -7.64 -17.68 -16.49
N VAL A 81 -7.49 -17.04 -15.34
CA VAL A 81 -6.97 -15.69 -15.24
C VAL A 81 -5.68 -15.72 -14.44
N ILE A 82 -4.63 -15.13 -14.98
CA ILE A 82 -3.29 -15.16 -14.38
C ILE A 82 -2.91 -13.77 -13.87
N SER A 83 -2.56 -13.69 -12.60
CA SER A 83 -1.87 -12.53 -12.03
C SER A 83 -0.40 -12.56 -12.46
N PRO A 84 0.17 -11.41 -12.81
CA PRO A 84 1.60 -11.33 -13.14
C PRO A 84 2.51 -11.47 -11.92
N VAL A 85 1.96 -11.42 -10.70
CA VAL A 85 2.75 -11.48 -9.46
C VAL A 85 1.86 -11.82 -8.27
N PRO A 86 2.30 -12.67 -7.31
CA PRO A 86 1.54 -12.98 -6.10
C PRO A 86 1.80 -11.96 -4.98
N ILE A 87 1.73 -10.67 -5.28
CA ILE A 87 2.03 -9.56 -4.35
C ILE A 87 1.09 -8.39 -4.66
N THR A 88 0.48 -7.82 -3.63
CA THR A 88 -0.65 -6.89 -3.70
C THR A 88 -0.38 -5.64 -4.54
N LEU A 89 0.64 -4.82 -4.17
CA LEU A 89 0.89 -3.55 -4.87
C LEU A 89 1.23 -3.74 -6.36
N PRO A 90 2.20 -4.59 -6.75
CA PRO A 90 2.53 -4.79 -8.15
C PRO A 90 1.40 -5.42 -8.97
N ALA A 91 0.58 -6.31 -8.37
CA ALA A 91 -0.59 -6.87 -9.05
C ALA A 91 -1.66 -5.82 -9.35
N HIS A 92 -1.93 -4.91 -8.39
CA HIS A 92 -2.87 -3.81 -8.60
C HIS A 92 -2.31 -2.74 -9.57
N CYS A 93 -1.00 -2.47 -9.54
CA CYS A 93 -0.36 -1.64 -10.56
C CYS A 93 -0.58 -2.25 -11.96
N SER A 94 -0.37 -3.55 -12.10
CA SER A 94 -0.60 -4.27 -13.36
C SER A 94 -2.07 -4.22 -13.79
N MET A 95 -3.00 -4.40 -12.87
CA MET A 95 -4.45 -4.34 -13.12
C MET A 95 -4.89 -2.96 -13.62
N LEU A 96 -4.39 -1.89 -13.00
CA LEU A 96 -4.80 -0.52 -13.30
C LEU A 96 -4.05 0.09 -14.51
N THR A 97 -2.83 -0.36 -14.82
CA THR A 97 -2.06 0.16 -15.96
C THR A 97 -2.16 -0.71 -17.20
N GLY A 98 -2.57 -1.98 -17.07
CA GLY A 98 -2.54 -2.95 -18.17
C GLY A 98 -1.13 -3.37 -18.57
N THR A 99 -0.13 -3.25 -17.66
CA THR A 99 1.28 -3.56 -17.91
C THR A 99 1.81 -4.56 -16.87
N ILE A 100 2.91 -5.26 -17.17
CA ILE A 100 3.53 -6.23 -16.26
C ILE A 100 4.63 -5.57 -15.39
N PRO A 101 5.02 -6.19 -14.26
CA PRO A 101 6.02 -5.65 -13.34
C PRO A 101 7.34 -5.22 -14.00
N PRO A 102 7.95 -5.95 -14.93
CA PRO A 102 9.17 -5.51 -15.63
C PRO A 102 9.02 -4.19 -16.40
N TYR A 103 7.78 -3.81 -16.76
CA TYR A 103 7.49 -2.56 -17.46
C TYR A 103 7.22 -1.39 -16.50
N HIS A 104 6.35 -1.56 -15.50
CA HIS A 104 6.02 -0.49 -14.55
C HIS A 104 6.98 -0.42 -13.37
N SER A 105 7.92 -1.36 -13.25
CA SER A 105 9.03 -1.38 -12.28
C SER A 105 8.59 -1.51 -10.81
N ILE A 106 7.39 -2.01 -10.53
CA ILE A 106 6.91 -2.31 -9.18
C ILE A 106 6.95 -3.81 -8.99
N HIS A 107 7.80 -4.29 -8.07
CA HIS A 107 8.07 -5.71 -7.86
C HIS A 107 7.71 -6.21 -6.45
N ASN A 108 7.47 -5.29 -5.49
CA ASN A 108 7.08 -5.63 -4.13
C ASN A 108 6.24 -4.52 -3.47
N ASN A 109 5.81 -4.73 -2.20
CA ASN A 109 4.95 -3.81 -1.45
C ASN A 109 5.69 -2.68 -0.73
N ALA A 110 7.03 -2.59 -0.80
CA ALA A 110 7.78 -1.79 0.18
C ALA A 110 8.79 -0.80 -0.39
N GLU A 111 9.26 -0.96 -1.61
CA GLU A 111 10.46 -0.25 -2.10
C GLU A 111 10.20 0.65 -3.29
N PHE A 112 9.01 0.57 -3.88
CA PHE A 112 8.71 1.17 -5.17
C PHE A 112 7.50 2.08 -5.09
N LYS A 113 7.52 3.09 -5.94
CA LYS A 113 6.40 3.99 -6.18
C LYS A 113 6.07 3.95 -7.67
N LEU A 114 4.80 3.78 -8.01
CA LEU A 114 4.35 3.82 -9.40
C LEU A 114 4.64 5.21 -9.99
N SER A 115 5.47 5.24 -11.02
CA SER A 115 5.83 6.47 -11.72
C SER A 115 4.63 7.09 -12.44
N GLU A 116 4.55 8.41 -12.46
CA GLU A 116 3.53 9.18 -13.20
C GLU A 116 3.56 8.90 -14.71
N SER A 117 4.66 8.34 -15.23
CA SER A 117 4.74 7.89 -16.64
C SER A 117 3.88 6.66 -16.95
N ASN A 118 3.43 5.92 -15.93
CA ASN A 118 2.53 4.78 -16.08
C ASN A 118 1.08 5.26 -15.98
N VAL A 119 0.43 5.43 -17.12
CA VAL A 119 -0.96 5.89 -17.19
C VAL A 119 -1.91 4.81 -16.64
N THR A 120 -2.73 5.18 -15.66
CA THR A 120 -3.69 4.30 -15.00
C THR A 120 -5.07 4.35 -15.65
N LEU A 121 -5.88 3.33 -15.42
CA LEU A 121 -7.29 3.31 -15.80
C LEU A 121 -8.08 4.49 -15.17
N ALA A 122 -7.72 4.90 -13.95
CA ALA A 122 -8.36 6.02 -13.28
C ALA A 122 -8.09 7.35 -14.03
N GLU A 123 -6.85 7.57 -14.48
CA GLU A 123 -6.52 8.76 -15.28
C GLU A 123 -7.27 8.77 -16.63
N LEU A 124 -7.33 7.61 -17.30
CA LEU A 124 -8.06 7.48 -18.56
C LEU A 124 -9.55 7.79 -18.40
N LEU A 125 -10.18 7.26 -17.36
CA LEU A 125 -11.59 7.50 -17.08
C LEU A 125 -11.85 8.93 -16.62
N LYS A 126 -10.99 9.50 -15.77
CA LYS A 126 -11.05 10.91 -15.37
C LYS A 126 -10.95 11.86 -16.57
N ALA A 127 -9.99 11.63 -17.48
CA ALA A 127 -9.86 12.41 -18.71
C ALA A 127 -11.09 12.30 -19.61
N ASN A 128 -11.88 11.23 -19.50
CA ASN A 128 -13.15 11.05 -20.17
C ASN A 128 -14.36 11.52 -19.33
N GLY A 129 -14.14 12.31 -18.27
CA GLY A 129 -15.15 12.98 -17.46
C GLY A 129 -15.89 12.06 -16.49
N TYR A 130 -15.27 10.98 -16.02
CA TYR A 130 -15.78 10.17 -14.91
C TYR A 130 -15.34 10.79 -13.58
N ALA A 131 -16.23 10.84 -12.59
CA ALA A 131 -15.86 11.01 -11.19
C ALA A 131 -15.15 9.73 -10.74
N THR A 132 -13.93 9.85 -10.19
CA THR A 132 -13.09 8.70 -9.87
C THR A 132 -12.89 8.56 -8.37
N GLY A 133 -13.23 7.40 -7.83
CA GLY A 133 -13.11 7.09 -6.41
C GLY A 133 -12.43 5.77 -6.15
N ALA A 134 -11.67 5.69 -5.05
CA ALA A 134 -11.11 4.44 -4.54
C ALA A 134 -11.31 4.33 -3.03
N VAL A 135 -11.58 3.11 -2.55
CA VAL A 135 -11.63 2.76 -1.13
C VAL A 135 -10.73 1.56 -0.92
N ILE A 136 -9.65 1.78 -0.17
CA ILE A 136 -8.56 0.81 0.02
C ILE A 136 -8.64 0.23 1.43
N SER A 137 -8.43 -1.08 1.56
CA SER A 137 -8.53 -1.79 2.83
C SER A 137 -7.19 -2.12 3.48
N ALA A 138 -6.05 -1.92 2.80
CA ALA A 138 -4.73 -2.20 3.36
C ALA A 138 -3.69 -1.14 3.00
N PHE A 139 -2.74 -0.92 3.90
CA PHE A 139 -1.68 0.10 3.76
C PHE A 139 -0.77 -0.13 2.56
N VAL A 140 -0.61 -1.37 2.09
CA VAL A 140 0.19 -1.70 0.90
C VAL A 140 -0.29 -0.99 -0.37
N LEU A 141 -1.56 -0.52 -0.39
CA LEU A 141 -2.12 0.30 -1.47
C LEU A 141 -2.27 1.78 -1.07
N ASN A 142 -1.56 2.26 -0.05
CA ASN A 142 -1.59 3.66 0.33
C ASN A 142 -1.12 4.56 -0.83
N SER A 143 -1.71 5.74 -0.96
CA SER A 143 -1.46 6.69 -2.05
C SER A 143 0.01 7.11 -2.18
N GLN A 144 0.81 7.02 -1.10
CA GLN A 144 2.25 7.28 -1.15
C GLN A 144 3.00 6.38 -2.13
N PHE A 145 2.48 5.18 -2.45
CA PHE A 145 3.04 4.28 -3.44
C PHE A 145 2.66 4.61 -4.89
N GLY A 146 2.03 5.76 -5.13
CA GLY A 146 1.70 6.27 -6.47
C GLY A 146 0.47 5.66 -7.13
N ILE A 147 -0.13 4.62 -6.54
CA ILE A 147 -1.29 3.93 -7.12
C ILE A 147 -2.59 4.78 -7.07
N GLY A 148 -2.60 5.85 -6.28
CA GLY A 148 -3.72 6.79 -6.19
C GLY A 148 -3.84 7.77 -7.36
N GLN A 149 -2.91 7.77 -8.34
CA GLN A 149 -2.94 8.69 -9.46
C GLN A 149 -4.19 8.50 -10.33
N GLY A 150 -4.83 9.62 -10.70
CA GLY A 150 -6.07 9.64 -11.49
C GLY A 150 -7.36 9.60 -10.67
N PHE A 151 -7.31 9.29 -9.38
CA PHE A 151 -8.50 9.31 -8.53
C PHE A 151 -8.78 10.71 -7.95
N ASP A 152 -10.04 11.17 -8.02
CA ASP A 152 -10.50 12.42 -7.39
C ASP A 152 -10.61 12.25 -5.87
N THR A 153 -11.02 11.06 -5.43
CA THR A 153 -11.10 10.67 -4.03
C THR A 153 -10.41 9.32 -3.82
N TYR A 154 -9.43 9.30 -2.94
CA TYR A 154 -8.69 8.08 -2.59
C TYR A 154 -8.74 7.89 -1.08
N ASN A 155 -9.56 6.94 -0.62
CA ASN A 155 -9.75 6.68 0.80
C ASN A 155 -8.80 5.56 1.27
N ASP A 156 -7.65 5.96 1.77
CA ASP A 156 -6.58 5.13 2.33
C ASP A 156 -6.28 5.46 3.80
N LYS A 157 -7.18 6.16 4.49
CA LYS A 157 -7.07 6.50 5.91
C LYS A 157 -7.73 5.42 6.75
N PHE A 158 -6.95 4.76 7.56
CA PHE A 158 -7.41 3.73 8.49
C PHE A 158 -7.75 4.36 9.84
N GLU A 159 -8.91 4.01 10.41
CA GLU A 159 -9.29 4.51 11.73
C GLU A 159 -8.46 3.82 12.80
N GLN A 160 -7.82 4.61 13.68
CA GLN A 160 -7.12 4.09 14.86
C GLN A 160 -8.15 3.56 15.86
N VAL A 161 -8.29 2.25 15.96
CA VAL A 161 -8.90 1.63 17.12
C VAL A 161 -7.84 1.60 18.22
N HIS A 162 -8.15 2.21 19.38
CA HIS A 162 -7.25 2.36 20.54
C HIS A 162 -6.93 1.03 21.24
N ILE A 163 -6.42 0.06 20.53
CA ILE A 163 -5.80 -1.15 21.09
C ILE A 163 -4.36 -1.14 20.58
N ALA A 164 -3.41 -1.22 21.50
CA ALA A 164 -1.97 -1.07 21.28
C ALA A 164 -1.44 -1.84 20.05
N GLY A 165 -1.49 -1.21 18.88
CA GLY A 165 -1.00 -1.74 17.61
C GLY A 165 -1.28 -0.75 16.48
N ASP A 166 -0.31 -0.57 15.60
CA ASP A 166 -0.49 0.23 14.39
C ASP A 166 -1.49 -0.52 13.48
N ILE A 167 -2.64 0.09 13.16
CA ILE A 167 -3.64 -0.53 12.29
C ILE A 167 -3.33 -0.11 10.86
N ALA A 168 -2.94 -1.09 10.05
CA ALA A 168 -2.58 -0.91 8.66
C ALA A 168 -3.64 -1.48 7.70
N GLU A 169 -4.81 -1.87 8.23
CA GLU A 169 -5.91 -2.46 7.46
C GLU A 169 -7.29 -1.98 7.93
N ARG A 170 -8.32 -2.26 7.11
CA ARG A 170 -9.72 -2.10 7.50
C ARG A 170 -10.52 -3.31 7.07
N LYS A 171 -11.50 -3.71 7.88
CA LYS A 171 -12.40 -4.82 7.58
C LYS A 171 -13.44 -4.44 6.51
N GLY A 172 -13.86 -5.41 5.70
CA GLY A 172 -14.74 -5.22 4.55
C GLY A 172 -16.03 -4.47 4.82
N GLY A 173 -16.62 -4.64 6.00
CA GLY A 173 -17.82 -3.87 6.39
C GLY A 173 -17.60 -2.36 6.50
N GLN A 174 -16.38 -1.91 6.82
CA GLN A 174 -16.05 -0.48 6.79
C GLN A 174 -15.86 0.01 5.36
N THR A 175 -15.18 -0.80 4.53
CA THR A 175 -14.99 -0.53 3.09
C THR A 175 -16.34 -0.38 2.39
N SER A 176 -17.27 -1.29 2.62
CA SER A 176 -18.63 -1.24 2.04
C SER A 176 -19.42 -0.01 2.48
N ARG A 177 -19.36 0.38 3.76
CA ARG A 177 -20.02 1.61 4.23
C ARG A 177 -19.49 2.85 3.52
N ILE A 178 -18.16 3.00 3.41
CA ILE A 178 -17.55 4.14 2.71
C ILE A 178 -17.95 4.14 1.23
N ALA A 179 -17.96 2.96 0.59
CA ALA A 179 -18.39 2.81 -0.79
C ALA A 179 -19.87 3.19 -1.00
N VAL A 180 -20.77 2.77 -0.10
CA VAL A 180 -22.21 3.11 -0.12
C VAL A 180 -22.41 4.63 0.01
N ASP A 181 -21.71 5.28 0.94
CA ASP A 181 -21.77 6.73 1.11
C ASP A 181 -21.22 7.47 -0.12
N TRP A 182 -20.17 6.94 -0.74
CA TRP A 182 -19.60 7.50 -1.95
C TRP A 182 -20.57 7.38 -3.14
N LEU A 183 -21.19 6.21 -3.33
CA LEU A 183 -22.19 5.98 -4.37
C LEU A 183 -23.40 6.90 -4.23
N GLU A 184 -23.88 7.15 -3.01
CA GLU A 184 -24.98 8.08 -2.76
C GLU A 184 -24.63 9.52 -3.19
N LYS A 185 -23.42 9.97 -2.95
CA LYS A 185 -22.93 11.30 -3.34
C LYS A 185 -22.80 11.45 -4.86
N HIS A 186 -22.34 10.40 -5.55
CA HIS A 186 -22.01 10.43 -6.97
C HIS A 186 -23.08 9.77 -7.88
N LYS A 187 -24.27 9.46 -7.36
CA LYS A 187 -25.34 8.74 -8.10
C LYS A 187 -25.82 9.43 -9.38
N ASN A 188 -25.64 10.74 -9.50
CA ASN A 188 -26.05 11.52 -10.66
C ASN A 188 -24.94 11.72 -11.69
N GLU A 189 -23.70 11.37 -11.35
CA GLU A 189 -22.53 11.48 -12.20
C GLU A 189 -22.23 10.16 -12.92
N LYS A 190 -21.45 10.18 -13.99
CA LYS A 190 -20.82 8.95 -14.45
C LYS A 190 -19.55 8.75 -13.63
N PHE A 191 -19.34 7.54 -13.14
CA PHE A 191 -18.28 7.28 -12.19
C PHE A 191 -17.45 6.03 -12.50
N PHE A 192 -16.23 6.05 -12.01
CA PHE A 192 -15.38 4.87 -11.78
C PHE A 192 -15.11 4.74 -10.28
N LEU A 193 -15.51 3.61 -9.71
CA LEU A 193 -15.23 3.29 -8.32
C LEU A 193 -14.38 2.02 -8.24
N PHE A 194 -13.24 2.11 -7.58
CA PHE A 194 -12.37 0.98 -7.26
C PHE A 194 -12.53 0.63 -5.78
N LEU A 195 -12.82 -0.64 -5.49
CA LEU A 195 -12.95 -1.17 -4.13
C LEU A 195 -11.94 -2.28 -3.92
N HIS A 196 -11.20 -2.20 -2.83
CA HIS A 196 -10.26 -3.21 -2.40
C HIS A 196 -10.72 -3.78 -1.06
N TYR A 197 -10.93 -5.11 -0.99
CA TYR A 197 -11.24 -5.87 0.21
C TYR A 197 -10.03 -6.70 0.61
N TYR A 198 -9.60 -6.61 1.86
CA TYR A 198 -8.39 -7.26 2.37
C TYR A 198 -8.69 -8.52 3.18
N ASP A 199 -9.97 -8.76 3.51
CA ASP A 199 -10.40 -9.76 4.50
C ASP A 199 -9.85 -11.20 4.30
N PRO A 200 -9.71 -11.78 3.08
CA PRO A 200 -9.14 -13.13 2.93
C PRO A 200 -7.62 -13.23 3.17
N HIS A 201 -6.97 -12.18 3.62
CA HIS A 201 -5.53 -12.15 3.88
C HIS A 201 -5.20 -12.76 5.27
N ASP A 202 -4.05 -13.43 5.40
CA ASP A 202 -3.49 -13.93 6.68
C ASP A 202 -3.27 -12.77 7.70
N ASP A 203 -3.63 -12.87 9.01
CA ASP A 203 -4.21 -13.99 9.77
C ASP A 203 -5.74 -14.10 9.51
N TYR A 204 -6.26 -15.29 9.22
CA TYR A 204 -7.69 -15.48 8.93
C TYR A 204 -8.54 -15.40 10.21
N VAL A 205 -9.21 -14.26 10.40
CA VAL A 205 -10.06 -13.98 11.57
C VAL A 205 -11.41 -13.40 11.10
N PRO A 206 -12.25 -14.22 10.43
CA PRO A 206 -13.56 -13.77 9.99
C PRO A 206 -14.43 -13.39 11.19
N PRO A 207 -15.29 -12.36 11.07
CA PRO A 207 -16.24 -12.04 12.13
C PRO A 207 -17.36 -13.07 12.21
N GLU A 208 -18.07 -13.12 13.36
CA GLU A 208 -19.30 -13.90 13.46
C GLU A 208 -20.40 -13.34 12.52
N PRO A 209 -21.23 -14.20 11.92
CA PRO A 209 -21.32 -15.67 12.12
C PRO A 209 -20.33 -16.50 11.28
N PHE A 210 -19.52 -15.88 10.41
CA PHE A 210 -18.64 -16.59 9.48
C PHE A 210 -17.54 -17.40 10.18
N ALA A 211 -17.03 -16.92 11.32
CA ALA A 211 -16.06 -17.66 12.12
C ALA A 211 -16.60 -19.01 12.60
N SER A 212 -17.85 -19.03 13.09
CA SER A 212 -18.50 -20.28 13.54
C SER A 212 -18.94 -21.17 12.38
N GLU A 213 -19.43 -20.59 11.27
CA GLU A 213 -19.91 -21.34 10.11
C GLU A 213 -18.76 -22.03 9.35
N PHE A 214 -17.57 -21.41 9.35
CA PHE A 214 -16.38 -21.89 8.68
C PHE A 214 -15.23 -22.22 9.65
N ALA A 215 -15.56 -22.70 10.85
CA ALA A 215 -14.56 -22.97 11.90
C ALA A 215 -13.46 -23.98 11.50
N ASP A 216 -13.73 -24.81 10.52
CA ASP A 216 -12.81 -25.79 9.91
C ASP A 216 -11.98 -25.23 8.76
N ASP A 217 -12.36 -24.05 8.22
CA ASP A 217 -11.69 -23.39 7.10
C ASP A 217 -11.92 -21.87 7.18
N LEU A 218 -11.12 -21.20 8.02
CA LEU A 218 -11.26 -19.78 8.29
C LEU A 218 -10.97 -18.89 7.04
N TYR A 219 -10.13 -19.36 6.13
CA TYR A 219 -9.91 -18.66 4.86
C TYR A 219 -11.20 -18.62 4.00
N ALA A 220 -11.93 -19.72 3.91
CA ALA A 220 -13.24 -19.73 3.27
C ALA A 220 -14.25 -18.83 4.01
N GLY A 221 -14.13 -18.73 5.34
CA GLY A 221 -14.92 -17.82 6.17
C GLY A 221 -14.68 -16.35 5.87
N GLU A 222 -13.42 -15.94 5.67
CA GLU A 222 -13.07 -14.59 5.24
C GLU A 222 -13.62 -14.26 3.84
N ILE A 223 -13.56 -15.20 2.89
CA ILE A 223 -14.16 -15.03 1.56
C ILE A 223 -15.68 -14.87 1.67
N ALA A 224 -16.34 -15.64 2.53
CA ALA A 224 -17.78 -15.51 2.75
C ALA A 224 -18.15 -14.17 3.39
N TYR A 225 -17.32 -13.66 4.28
CA TYR A 225 -17.49 -12.32 4.83
C TYR A 225 -17.27 -11.22 3.78
N ALA A 226 -16.24 -11.33 2.95
CA ALA A 226 -16.02 -10.40 1.85
C ALA A 226 -17.20 -10.38 0.86
N ASP A 227 -17.74 -11.56 0.50
CA ASP A 227 -18.96 -11.66 -0.33
C ASP A 227 -20.17 -10.96 0.31
N HIS A 228 -20.39 -11.15 1.61
CA HIS A 228 -21.44 -10.46 2.35
C HIS A 228 -21.26 -8.94 2.26
N CYS A 229 -20.06 -8.42 2.45
CA CYS A 229 -19.75 -7.00 2.37
C CYS A 229 -19.96 -6.44 0.96
N ILE A 230 -19.52 -7.17 -0.08
CA ILE A 230 -19.77 -6.83 -1.49
C ILE A 230 -21.27 -6.80 -1.79
N GLY A 231 -22.02 -7.76 -1.24
CA GLY A 231 -23.49 -7.81 -1.37
C GLY A 231 -24.17 -6.50 -0.97
N GLN A 232 -23.72 -5.82 0.08
CA GLN A 232 -24.24 -4.52 0.53
C GLN A 232 -24.05 -3.43 -0.53
N VAL A 233 -22.88 -3.41 -1.20
CA VAL A 233 -22.59 -2.45 -2.27
C VAL A 233 -23.44 -2.75 -3.51
N LEU A 234 -23.59 -4.02 -3.88
CA LEU A 234 -24.43 -4.43 -5.01
C LEU A 234 -25.91 -4.11 -4.77
N GLU A 235 -26.39 -4.27 -3.54
CA GLU A 235 -27.75 -3.89 -3.19
C GLU A 235 -27.95 -2.36 -3.26
N LYS A 236 -26.98 -1.58 -2.78
CA LYS A 236 -27.02 -0.12 -2.91
C LYS A 236 -27.09 0.35 -4.36
N LEU A 237 -26.34 -0.28 -5.26
CA LEU A 237 -26.46 0.01 -6.71
C LEU A 237 -27.87 -0.25 -7.23
N LYS A 238 -28.56 -1.30 -6.77
CA LYS A 238 -29.96 -1.60 -7.14
C LYS A 238 -30.94 -0.56 -6.57
N GLU A 239 -30.79 -0.20 -5.28
CA GLU A 239 -31.58 0.86 -4.64
C GLU A 239 -31.50 2.17 -5.41
N LEU A 240 -30.30 2.56 -5.83
CA LEU A 240 -30.04 3.77 -6.63
C LEU A 240 -30.41 3.61 -8.11
N LYS A 241 -30.84 2.44 -8.55
CA LYS A 241 -31.15 2.08 -9.96
C LYS A 241 -29.98 2.26 -10.90
N LEU A 242 -28.76 2.08 -10.40
CA LEU A 242 -27.49 2.18 -11.13
C LEU A 242 -27.03 0.83 -11.68
N ASP A 243 -27.53 -0.29 -11.15
CA ASP A 243 -27.17 -1.67 -11.52
C ASP A 243 -27.31 -1.95 -13.02
N LYS A 244 -28.29 -1.33 -13.68
CA LYS A 244 -28.58 -1.50 -15.12
C LYS A 244 -27.71 -0.66 -16.04
N SER A 245 -26.85 0.21 -15.49
CA SER A 245 -25.96 1.10 -16.24
C SER A 245 -24.50 1.03 -15.74
N THR A 246 -24.20 0.17 -14.77
CA THR A 246 -22.87 -0.01 -14.21
C THR A 246 -22.24 -1.29 -14.74
N LEU A 247 -21.06 -1.18 -15.35
CA LEU A 247 -20.15 -2.29 -15.59
C LEU A 247 -19.56 -2.71 -14.24
N ILE A 248 -19.85 -3.93 -13.80
CA ILE A 248 -19.32 -4.46 -12.54
C ILE A 248 -18.26 -5.51 -12.88
N ILE A 249 -17.06 -5.35 -12.32
CA ILE A 249 -15.94 -6.24 -12.48
C ILE A 249 -15.54 -6.74 -11.09
N ILE A 250 -15.51 -8.06 -10.89
CA ILE A 250 -15.02 -8.70 -9.66
C ILE A 250 -13.82 -9.54 -10.02
N THR A 251 -12.72 -9.33 -9.30
CA THR A 251 -11.47 -10.06 -9.47
C THR A 251 -10.74 -10.17 -8.13
N ALA A 252 -9.56 -10.80 -8.15
CA ALA A 252 -8.56 -10.74 -7.09
C ALA A 252 -7.25 -10.26 -7.70
N ASP A 253 -6.34 -9.80 -6.87
CA ASP A 253 -5.00 -9.41 -7.29
C ASP A 253 -4.08 -10.63 -7.42
N HIS A 254 -4.14 -11.55 -6.47
CA HIS A 254 -3.47 -12.85 -6.48
C HIS A 254 -4.25 -13.87 -5.63
N GLY A 255 -3.76 -15.09 -5.56
CA GLY A 255 -4.30 -16.14 -4.72
C GLY A 255 -3.50 -16.32 -3.42
N GLU A 256 -3.69 -17.47 -2.78
CA GLU A 256 -3.09 -17.84 -1.51
C GLU A 256 -2.61 -19.28 -1.56
N MET A 257 -1.40 -19.55 -1.08
CA MET A 257 -0.88 -20.90 -0.88
C MET A 257 -1.27 -21.32 0.54
N LEU A 258 -1.99 -22.41 0.66
CA LEU A 258 -2.48 -22.91 1.94
C LEU A 258 -1.73 -24.18 2.33
N GLY A 259 -0.42 -24.18 2.13
CA GLY A 259 0.49 -25.31 2.35
C GLY A 259 0.88 -26.06 1.08
N GLU A 260 0.29 -25.75 -0.09
CA GLU A 260 0.72 -26.35 -1.35
C GLU A 260 2.18 -26.00 -1.65
N HIS A 261 2.93 -26.95 -2.21
CA HIS A 261 4.37 -26.82 -2.47
C HIS A 261 5.21 -26.37 -1.25
N GLY A 262 4.63 -26.45 -0.04
CA GLY A 262 5.28 -26.09 1.20
C GLY A 262 5.21 -24.60 1.57
N GLU A 263 4.58 -23.75 0.78
CA GLU A 263 4.36 -22.35 1.13
C GLU A 263 3.06 -22.19 1.94
N ASP A 264 3.15 -21.52 3.10
CA ASP A 264 2.01 -21.34 4.00
C ASP A 264 1.05 -20.21 3.55
N THR A 265 1.53 -19.23 2.75
CA THR A 265 0.76 -18.03 2.35
C THR A 265 0.99 -17.65 0.88
N HIS A 266 1.58 -16.51 0.58
CA HIS A 266 1.85 -16.02 -0.77
C HIS A 266 3.18 -15.28 -0.82
N MET A 267 3.56 -14.71 -1.94
CA MET A 267 4.75 -13.91 -2.29
C MET A 267 5.94 -14.74 -2.77
N TYR A 268 6.15 -15.96 -2.27
CA TYR A 268 7.38 -16.70 -2.52
C TYR A 268 7.33 -17.46 -3.84
N PHE A 269 6.28 -18.27 -4.04
CA PHE A 269 6.08 -19.05 -5.25
C PHE A 269 5.06 -18.42 -6.22
N ILE A 270 5.12 -18.87 -7.47
CA ILE A 270 4.22 -18.44 -8.55
C ILE A 270 3.35 -19.58 -9.08
N TYR A 271 3.07 -20.61 -8.26
CA TYR A 271 2.16 -21.70 -8.63
C TYR A 271 0.71 -21.21 -8.79
N GLN A 272 -0.15 -22.04 -9.41
CA GLN A 272 -1.53 -21.66 -9.73
C GLN A 272 -2.32 -21.19 -8.48
N SER A 273 -2.09 -21.83 -7.33
CA SER A 273 -2.72 -21.39 -6.07
C SER A 273 -2.44 -19.93 -5.73
N ALA A 274 -1.25 -19.42 -6.08
CA ALA A 274 -0.85 -18.04 -5.83
C ALA A 274 -1.19 -17.06 -6.96
N VAL A 275 -1.28 -17.53 -8.24
CA VAL A 275 -1.41 -16.59 -9.37
C VAL A 275 -2.70 -16.74 -10.18
N LYS A 276 -3.49 -17.80 -9.97
CA LYS A 276 -4.77 -17.98 -10.65
C LYS A 276 -5.90 -17.32 -9.86
N VAL A 277 -6.52 -16.30 -10.44
CA VAL A 277 -7.52 -15.45 -9.80
C VAL A 277 -8.89 -15.53 -10.48
N PRO A 278 -10.00 -15.16 -9.80
CA PRO A 278 -11.30 -15.02 -10.44
C PRO A 278 -11.33 -13.77 -11.32
N LEU A 279 -12.17 -13.78 -12.36
CA LEU A 279 -12.51 -12.58 -13.13
C LEU A 279 -13.93 -12.69 -13.71
N ILE A 280 -14.80 -11.81 -13.27
CA ILE A 280 -16.22 -11.76 -13.60
C ILE A 280 -16.58 -10.38 -14.12
N PHE A 281 -17.19 -10.32 -15.33
CA PHE A 281 -17.68 -9.07 -15.90
C PHE A 281 -19.21 -9.11 -16.05
N LYS A 282 -19.91 -8.29 -15.29
CA LYS A 282 -21.33 -8.03 -15.46
C LYS A 282 -21.51 -6.77 -16.30
N VAL A 283 -21.88 -6.95 -17.57
CA VAL A 283 -22.04 -5.85 -18.54
C VAL A 283 -23.54 -5.46 -18.63
N PRO A 284 -23.89 -4.17 -18.49
CA PRO A 284 -25.27 -3.68 -18.62
C PRO A 284 -25.93 -4.14 -19.91
N GLY A 285 -27.19 -4.56 -19.80
CA GLY A 285 -28.00 -5.00 -20.95
C GLY A 285 -27.65 -6.38 -21.52
N ARG A 286 -26.70 -7.10 -20.91
CA ARG A 286 -26.32 -8.45 -21.26
C ARG A 286 -26.62 -9.39 -20.10
N GLN A 287 -27.56 -10.31 -20.26
CA GLN A 287 -28.08 -11.15 -19.18
C GLN A 287 -27.81 -12.66 -19.43
N LYS A 288 -26.77 -13.00 -20.17
CA LYS A 288 -26.47 -14.42 -20.42
C LYS A 288 -25.15 -14.78 -19.73
N HIS A 289 -25.25 -15.72 -18.82
CA HIS A 289 -24.09 -16.40 -18.26
C HIS A 289 -23.25 -17.02 -19.40
N LYS A 290 -21.95 -16.77 -19.37
CA LYS A 290 -21.00 -17.36 -20.31
C LYS A 290 -19.67 -17.61 -19.60
N VAL A 291 -19.16 -18.82 -19.71
CA VAL A 291 -17.83 -19.16 -19.23
C VAL A 291 -16.85 -19.14 -20.40
N ILE A 292 -15.73 -18.44 -20.21
CA ILE A 292 -14.62 -18.33 -21.18
C ILE A 292 -13.41 -19.07 -20.62
N ASN A 293 -13.02 -20.15 -21.30
CA ASN A 293 -11.90 -21.02 -20.86
C ASN A 293 -10.54 -20.63 -21.45
N LYS A 294 -10.44 -19.44 -22.04
CA LYS A 294 -9.16 -18.93 -22.55
C LYS A 294 -8.32 -18.36 -21.42
N THR A 295 -7.01 -18.54 -21.53
CA THR A 295 -6.05 -17.96 -20.60
C THR A 295 -5.92 -16.47 -20.85
N VAL A 296 -6.26 -15.67 -19.86
CA VAL A 296 -6.22 -14.20 -19.86
C VAL A 296 -5.45 -13.69 -18.64
N GLY A 297 -5.02 -12.43 -18.66
CA GLY A 297 -4.27 -11.84 -17.55
C GLY A 297 -5.04 -10.74 -16.81
N LEU A 298 -4.64 -10.44 -15.57
CA LEU A 298 -5.14 -9.26 -14.87
C LEU A 298 -4.88 -7.96 -15.66
N ILE A 299 -3.78 -7.93 -16.42
CA ILE A 299 -3.42 -6.80 -17.29
C ILE A 299 -4.46 -6.52 -18.39
N ASP A 300 -5.37 -7.45 -18.66
CA ASP A 300 -6.41 -7.30 -19.67
C ASP A 300 -7.61 -6.49 -19.19
N ILE A 301 -7.72 -6.21 -17.88
CA ILE A 301 -8.85 -5.48 -17.31
C ILE A 301 -8.90 -4.05 -17.85
N ALA A 302 -7.80 -3.31 -17.77
CA ALA A 302 -7.75 -1.92 -18.21
C ALA A 302 -8.10 -1.75 -19.71
N PRO A 303 -7.46 -2.46 -20.67
CA PRO A 303 -7.82 -2.35 -22.09
C PRO A 303 -9.24 -2.86 -22.38
N THR A 304 -9.75 -3.85 -21.65
CA THR A 304 -11.13 -4.31 -21.82
C THR A 304 -12.16 -3.27 -21.40
N VAL A 305 -11.93 -2.56 -20.29
CA VAL A 305 -12.77 -1.43 -19.87
C VAL A 305 -12.73 -0.34 -20.94
N CYS A 306 -11.55 0.02 -21.43
CA CYS A 306 -11.39 0.98 -22.52
C CYS A 306 -12.17 0.56 -23.78
N GLY A 307 -12.04 -0.68 -24.23
CA GLY A 307 -12.75 -1.22 -25.39
C GLY A 307 -14.28 -1.20 -25.24
N LEU A 308 -14.78 -1.60 -24.07
CA LEU A 308 -16.22 -1.55 -23.74
C LEU A 308 -16.77 -0.13 -23.73
N LEU A 309 -15.99 0.85 -23.30
CA LEU A 309 -16.34 2.26 -23.23
C LEU A 309 -15.98 3.03 -24.51
N LYS A 310 -15.31 2.39 -25.46
CA LYS A 310 -14.78 3.00 -26.71
C LYS A 310 -13.80 4.14 -26.43
N ILE A 311 -13.00 3.99 -25.41
CA ILE A 311 -11.88 4.89 -25.07
C ILE A 311 -10.62 4.29 -25.69
N PRO A 312 -9.80 5.06 -26.41
CA PRO A 312 -8.52 4.57 -26.93
C PRO A 312 -7.59 4.10 -25.81
N SER A 313 -7.06 2.90 -25.96
CA SER A 313 -6.03 2.39 -25.04
C SER A 313 -4.68 3.06 -25.31
N PRO A 314 -3.94 3.46 -24.27
CA PRO A 314 -2.57 3.96 -24.41
C PRO A 314 -1.64 2.92 -25.05
N PRO A 315 -0.62 3.34 -25.82
CA PRO A 315 0.27 2.42 -26.54
C PRO A 315 1.15 1.54 -25.64
N GLN A 316 1.33 1.95 -24.37
CA GLN A 316 2.10 1.17 -23.39
C GLN A 316 1.37 -0.04 -22.85
N ILE A 317 0.06 -0.15 -23.02
CA ILE A 317 -0.72 -1.29 -22.53
C ILE A 317 -0.23 -2.58 -23.20
N GLN A 318 0.03 -3.59 -22.39
CA GLN A 318 0.48 -4.93 -22.82
C GLN A 318 -0.66 -5.95 -22.74
N GLY A 319 -1.71 -5.63 -21.99
CA GLY A 319 -2.95 -6.42 -21.94
C GLY A 319 -3.74 -6.35 -23.25
N GLU A 320 -4.62 -7.32 -23.47
CA GLU A 320 -5.51 -7.39 -24.63
C GLU A 320 -6.94 -6.96 -24.27
N ASP A 321 -7.60 -6.30 -25.22
CA ASP A 321 -9.01 -5.97 -25.10
C ASP A 321 -9.89 -7.21 -25.30
N LEU A 322 -10.51 -7.68 -24.23
CA LEU A 322 -11.41 -8.83 -24.23
C LEU A 322 -12.86 -8.45 -24.62
N SER A 323 -13.14 -7.21 -25.00
CA SER A 323 -14.51 -6.72 -25.27
C SER A 323 -15.22 -7.51 -26.38
N ALA A 324 -14.49 -8.13 -27.29
CA ALA A 324 -15.05 -8.99 -28.34
C ALA A 324 -15.77 -10.24 -27.77
N PHE A 325 -15.35 -10.76 -26.59
CA PHE A 325 -16.05 -11.90 -25.95
C PHE A 325 -17.45 -11.57 -25.44
N PHE A 326 -17.75 -10.29 -25.27
CA PHE A 326 -19.04 -9.78 -24.84
C PHE A 326 -20.04 -9.69 -26.00
N GLY A 327 -19.62 -10.02 -27.23
CA GLY A 327 -20.46 -10.12 -28.42
C GLY A 327 -21.21 -11.44 -28.54
N LYS A 328 -21.89 -11.63 -29.68
CA LYS A 328 -22.57 -12.90 -30.02
C LYS A 328 -21.59 -13.97 -30.52
N SER A 329 -20.47 -13.60 -31.07
CA SER A 329 -19.41 -14.48 -31.56
C SER A 329 -18.36 -14.75 -30.48
N ASN A 330 -17.78 -15.94 -30.49
CA ASN A 330 -16.56 -16.22 -29.75
C ASN A 330 -15.38 -15.83 -30.66
N PRO A 331 -14.62 -14.77 -30.34
CA PRO A 331 -13.42 -14.46 -31.10
C PRO A 331 -12.37 -15.57 -30.89
N GLU A 332 -11.63 -15.89 -31.96
CA GLU A 332 -10.39 -16.63 -31.80
C GLU A 332 -9.33 -15.71 -31.23
N LEU A 333 -8.94 -15.94 -29.98
CA LEU A 333 -7.72 -15.32 -29.46
C LEU A 333 -6.50 -16.05 -30.02
N ARG A 334 -5.49 -15.29 -30.39
CA ARG A 334 -4.15 -15.83 -30.66
C ARG A 334 -3.62 -16.53 -29.40
N GLN A 335 -2.72 -17.47 -29.58
CA GLN A 335 -2.01 -18.05 -28.45
C GLN A 335 -1.25 -16.95 -27.71
N ARG A 336 -1.48 -16.83 -26.41
CA ARG A 336 -0.86 -15.81 -25.56
C ARG A 336 0.17 -16.45 -24.64
N TYR A 337 1.10 -15.64 -24.22
CA TYR A 337 2.14 -15.97 -23.26
C TYR A 337 2.11 -14.92 -22.16
N LEU A 338 1.53 -15.28 -21.02
CA LEU A 338 1.36 -14.40 -19.88
C LEU A 338 2.55 -14.54 -18.93
N TYR A 339 3.14 -13.42 -18.62
CA TYR A 339 4.24 -13.35 -17.68
C TYR A 339 3.76 -13.46 -16.24
N THR A 340 4.56 -14.11 -15.38
CA THR A 340 4.39 -14.11 -13.92
C THR A 340 5.75 -14.17 -13.23
N GLU A 341 5.90 -13.50 -12.07
CA GLU A 341 7.15 -13.44 -11.33
C GLU A 341 6.97 -13.49 -9.81
N SER A 342 7.99 -13.94 -9.12
CA SER A 342 8.29 -13.57 -7.74
C SER A 342 9.79 -13.31 -7.60
N LEU A 343 10.13 -12.08 -7.27
CA LEU A 343 11.50 -11.69 -6.93
C LEU A 343 11.77 -11.83 -5.43
N TYR A 344 10.77 -12.24 -4.65
CA TYR A 344 10.84 -12.25 -3.20
C TYR A 344 11.99 -13.11 -2.65
N ALA A 345 12.25 -14.26 -3.26
CA ALA A 345 13.30 -15.19 -2.88
C ALA A 345 14.72 -14.58 -3.01
N THR A 346 14.91 -13.59 -3.89
CA THR A 346 16.22 -12.97 -4.12
C THR A 346 16.78 -12.27 -2.89
N ARG A 347 15.93 -11.89 -1.94
CA ARG A 347 16.34 -11.38 -0.63
C ARG A 347 17.22 -12.35 0.15
N TYR A 348 17.06 -13.65 -0.11
CA TYR A 348 17.86 -14.73 0.50
C TYR A 348 19.13 -15.05 -0.30
N GLY A 349 19.44 -14.26 -1.33
CA GLY A 349 20.63 -14.46 -2.18
C GLY A 349 20.47 -15.56 -3.23
N VAL A 350 19.27 -16.11 -3.41
CA VAL A 350 18.95 -17.11 -4.43
C VAL A 350 18.36 -16.46 -5.69
N ASN A 351 18.09 -17.24 -6.74
CA ASN A 351 17.47 -16.74 -7.95
C ASN A 351 16.00 -16.35 -7.72
N SER A 352 15.48 -15.47 -8.59
CA SER A 352 14.05 -15.20 -8.71
C SER A 352 13.30 -16.38 -9.30
N LEU A 353 11.96 -16.36 -9.21
CA LEU A 353 11.07 -17.23 -9.97
C LEU A 353 10.41 -16.39 -11.05
N LEU A 354 10.66 -16.75 -12.31
CA LEU A 354 10.04 -16.09 -13.47
C LEU A 354 9.28 -17.13 -14.26
N GLY A 355 8.04 -16.82 -14.67
CA GLY A 355 7.18 -17.78 -15.33
C GLY A 355 6.51 -17.25 -16.58
N VAL A 356 6.15 -18.18 -17.42
CA VAL A 356 5.28 -17.98 -18.58
C VAL A 356 4.13 -18.99 -18.54
N VAL A 357 2.91 -18.47 -18.65
CA VAL A 357 1.68 -19.26 -18.73
C VAL A 357 1.05 -19.07 -20.11
N THR A 358 0.64 -20.15 -20.72
CA THR A 358 -0.10 -20.16 -21.99
C THR A 358 -1.25 -21.15 -21.90
N ASP A 359 -2.02 -21.35 -22.98
CA ASP A 359 -3.15 -22.28 -22.99
C ASP A 359 -2.72 -23.71 -22.56
N GLY A 360 -3.01 -24.04 -21.30
CA GLY A 360 -2.77 -25.35 -20.69
C GLY A 360 -1.33 -25.65 -20.27
N TRP A 361 -0.37 -24.73 -20.41
CA TRP A 361 1.03 -24.98 -20.04
C TRP A 361 1.62 -23.85 -19.23
N LYS A 362 2.53 -24.20 -18.29
CA LYS A 362 3.30 -23.24 -17.53
C LYS A 362 4.76 -23.69 -17.43
N TYR A 363 5.65 -22.74 -17.66
CA TYR A 363 7.09 -22.86 -17.45
C TYR A 363 7.52 -21.90 -16.34
N ILE A 364 8.33 -22.39 -15.41
CA ILE A 364 8.92 -21.61 -14.32
C ILE A 364 10.44 -21.69 -14.43
N GLN A 365 11.09 -20.55 -14.62
CA GLN A 365 12.53 -20.41 -14.60
C GLN A 365 13.00 -20.21 -13.17
N THR A 366 13.78 -21.14 -12.66
CA THR A 366 14.55 -21.08 -11.43
C THR A 366 15.91 -21.74 -11.67
N THR A 367 16.72 -21.97 -10.62
CA THR A 367 17.98 -22.76 -10.72
C THR A 367 17.68 -24.18 -11.24
N ARG A 368 16.58 -24.80 -10.82
CA ARG A 368 16.03 -26.05 -11.36
C ARG A 368 14.66 -25.77 -12.00
N PRO A 369 14.62 -25.49 -13.31
CA PRO A 369 13.39 -25.04 -13.97
C PRO A 369 12.31 -26.12 -13.97
N GLU A 370 11.05 -25.68 -14.17
CA GLU A 370 9.86 -26.52 -14.09
C GLU A 370 8.93 -26.30 -15.28
N LEU A 371 8.25 -27.38 -15.68
CA LEU A 371 7.24 -27.35 -16.75
C LEU A 371 6.02 -28.17 -16.35
N TYR A 372 4.83 -27.58 -16.47
CA TYR A 372 3.56 -28.19 -16.07
C TYR A 372 2.52 -28.20 -17.20
N ASP A 373 1.77 -29.31 -17.31
CA ASP A 373 0.55 -29.44 -18.13
C ASP A 373 -0.65 -29.08 -17.22
N LEU A 374 -1.06 -27.83 -17.22
CA LEU A 374 -2.14 -27.31 -16.33
C LEU A 374 -3.51 -27.89 -16.63
N ALA A 375 -3.70 -28.50 -17.83
CA ALA A 375 -4.97 -29.18 -18.19
C ALA A 375 -5.09 -30.54 -17.52
N LYS A 376 -3.97 -31.23 -17.30
CA LYS A 376 -3.93 -32.56 -16.68
C LYS A 376 -3.54 -32.51 -15.22
N ASP A 377 -2.71 -31.53 -14.86
CA ASP A 377 -2.15 -31.33 -13.52
C ASP A 377 -2.31 -29.85 -13.09
N PRO A 378 -3.52 -29.41 -12.79
CA PRO A 378 -3.78 -28.03 -12.36
C PRO A 378 -3.13 -27.70 -11.01
N ALA A 379 -2.72 -28.71 -10.23
CA ALA A 379 -2.03 -28.55 -8.95
C ALA A 379 -0.50 -28.52 -9.08
N GLU A 380 0.04 -28.62 -10.30
CA GLU A 380 1.49 -28.50 -10.60
C GLU A 380 2.38 -29.46 -9.79
N ARG A 381 1.95 -30.73 -9.65
CA ARG A 381 2.64 -31.75 -8.86
C ARG A 381 3.71 -32.50 -9.64
N THR A 382 3.58 -32.55 -10.98
CA THR A 382 4.42 -33.38 -11.85
C THR A 382 5.22 -32.49 -12.79
N ASN A 383 6.49 -32.25 -12.48
CA ASN A 383 7.40 -31.52 -13.34
C ASN A 383 7.74 -32.35 -14.61
N LEU A 384 7.37 -31.81 -15.77
CA LEU A 384 7.56 -32.44 -17.08
C LEU A 384 8.79 -31.95 -17.84
N ILE A 385 9.71 -31.24 -17.17
CA ILE A 385 10.85 -30.59 -17.82
C ILE A 385 11.72 -31.55 -18.61
N GLU A 386 11.96 -32.75 -18.07
CA GLU A 386 12.76 -33.79 -18.72
C GLU A 386 11.99 -34.51 -19.83
N GLN A 387 10.66 -34.70 -19.65
CA GLN A 387 9.80 -35.41 -20.61
C GLN A 387 9.42 -34.54 -21.81
N GLN A 388 9.44 -33.22 -21.66
CA GLN A 388 9.03 -32.26 -22.69
C GLN A 388 10.08 -31.14 -22.92
N PRO A 389 11.36 -31.47 -23.18
CA PRO A 389 12.44 -30.47 -23.23
C PRO A 389 12.29 -29.48 -24.39
N GLN A 390 11.67 -29.85 -25.50
CA GLN A 390 11.41 -28.96 -26.63
C GLN A 390 10.39 -27.88 -26.25
N ARG A 391 9.32 -28.28 -25.53
CA ARG A 391 8.29 -27.36 -25.06
C ARG A 391 8.85 -26.38 -24.01
N ALA A 392 9.66 -26.90 -23.08
CA ALA A 392 10.33 -26.09 -22.08
C ALA A 392 11.21 -25.01 -22.75
N ARG A 393 11.99 -25.39 -23.76
CA ARG A 393 12.83 -24.44 -24.51
C ARG A 393 12.02 -23.36 -25.22
N ILE A 394 10.91 -23.73 -25.88
CA ILE A 394 10.00 -22.76 -26.53
C ILE A 394 9.47 -21.74 -25.50
N LEU A 395 9.04 -22.19 -24.33
CA LEU A 395 8.49 -21.29 -23.30
C LEU A 395 9.59 -20.46 -22.64
N GLN A 396 10.80 -21.01 -22.47
CA GLN A 396 11.97 -20.26 -22.01
C GLN A 396 12.34 -19.15 -22.98
N ASP A 397 12.36 -19.43 -24.28
CA ASP A 397 12.62 -18.41 -25.32
C ASP A 397 11.55 -17.31 -25.31
N LYS A 398 10.27 -17.68 -25.06
CA LYS A 398 9.18 -16.70 -24.91
C LYS A 398 9.33 -15.85 -23.67
N LEU A 399 9.73 -16.43 -22.54
CA LEU A 399 10.03 -15.69 -21.32
C LEU A 399 11.16 -14.66 -21.56
N LYS A 400 12.25 -15.12 -22.19
CA LYS A 400 13.38 -14.25 -22.55
C LYS A 400 12.93 -13.11 -23.48
N GLN A 401 12.14 -13.40 -24.51
CA GLN A 401 11.61 -12.38 -25.42
C GLN A 401 10.75 -11.35 -24.68
N ILE A 402 9.88 -11.77 -23.74
CA ILE A 402 9.06 -10.86 -22.93
C ILE A 402 9.97 -9.93 -22.15
N LEU A 403 10.98 -10.44 -21.44
CA LEU A 403 11.88 -9.65 -20.62
C LEU A 403 12.68 -8.64 -21.48
N GLU A 404 13.26 -9.07 -22.59
CA GLU A 404 14.01 -8.20 -23.52
C GLU A 404 13.17 -7.03 -24.06
N GLN A 405 11.86 -7.24 -24.24
CA GLN A 405 10.94 -6.22 -24.75
C GLN A 405 10.35 -5.30 -23.68
N THR A 406 10.35 -5.72 -22.43
CA THR A 406 9.55 -5.06 -21.39
C THR A 406 10.36 -4.50 -20.23
N VAL A 407 11.53 -5.08 -19.90
CA VAL A 407 12.34 -4.61 -18.78
C VAL A 407 12.76 -3.14 -19.00
N ARG A 408 12.34 -2.30 -18.05
CA ARG A 408 12.76 -0.90 -18.00
C ARG A 408 13.75 -0.69 -16.87
N LYS A 409 14.71 0.22 -17.06
CA LYS A 409 15.55 0.66 -15.96
C LYS A 409 14.70 1.46 -14.98
N ILE A 410 14.78 1.08 -13.72
CA ILE A 410 14.10 1.79 -12.63
C ILE A 410 14.74 3.17 -12.50
N ASP A 411 13.93 4.22 -12.59
CA ASP A 411 14.38 5.56 -12.24
C ASP A 411 14.63 5.59 -10.71
N PRO A 412 15.79 6.07 -10.25
CA PRO A 412 16.03 6.22 -8.82
C PRO A 412 14.95 7.02 -8.08
N GLN A 413 14.22 7.91 -8.77
CA GLN A 413 13.11 8.68 -8.21
C GLN A 413 11.84 7.84 -7.95
N ASP A 414 11.71 6.68 -8.59
CA ASP A 414 10.60 5.76 -8.40
C ASP A 414 10.82 4.78 -7.24
N ARG A 415 11.97 4.85 -6.57
CA ARG A 415 12.20 4.19 -5.28
C ARG A 415 11.74 5.09 -4.14
N ILE A 416 10.99 4.53 -3.20
CA ILE A 416 10.50 5.23 -2.03
C ILE A 416 11.32 4.86 -0.80
N GLU A 417 11.75 5.88 -0.04
CA GLU A 417 12.27 5.68 1.31
C GLU A 417 11.11 5.77 2.31
N LEU A 418 10.79 4.64 2.90
CA LEU A 418 9.71 4.54 3.88
C LEU A 418 10.13 5.13 5.22
N ASP A 419 9.29 5.95 5.81
CA ASP A 419 9.46 6.40 7.19
C ASP A 419 9.23 5.27 8.21
N ALA A 420 9.57 5.52 9.46
CA ALA A 420 9.44 4.52 10.51
C ALA A 420 7.98 4.06 10.74
N GLN A 421 6.97 4.90 10.45
CA GLN A 421 5.57 4.54 10.58
C GLN A 421 5.13 3.64 9.43
N ALA A 422 5.50 3.98 8.20
CA ALA A 422 5.23 3.16 7.02
C ALA A 422 5.85 1.75 7.15
N ILE A 423 7.09 1.69 7.67
CA ILE A 423 7.75 0.42 7.96
C ILE A 423 6.95 -0.40 8.99
N ARG A 424 6.49 0.22 10.09
CA ARG A 424 5.67 -0.49 11.09
C ARG A 424 4.34 -0.96 10.50
N ASN A 425 3.69 -0.13 9.69
CA ASN A 425 2.43 -0.49 9.03
C ASN A 425 2.61 -1.72 8.10
N LEU A 426 3.67 -1.76 7.29
CA LEU A 426 3.98 -2.92 6.46
C LEU A 426 4.31 -4.16 7.30
N GLN A 427 5.08 -3.98 8.36
CA GLN A 427 5.42 -5.07 9.26
C GLN A 427 4.19 -5.65 9.98
N SER A 428 3.21 -4.82 10.36
CA SER A 428 1.97 -5.29 11.00
C SER A 428 1.10 -6.13 10.05
N LEU A 429 1.26 -5.96 8.76
CA LEU A 429 0.64 -6.77 7.70
C LEU A 429 1.50 -7.99 7.28
N GLY A 430 2.56 -8.32 8.04
CA GLY A 430 3.43 -9.45 7.73
C GLY A 430 4.53 -9.18 6.68
N TYR A 431 4.61 -7.96 6.14
CA TYR A 431 5.64 -7.62 5.15
C TYR A 431 6.94 -7.20 5.82
N VAL A 432 8.06 -7.78 5.40
CA VAL A 432 9.39 -7.42 5.91
C VAL A 432 9.94 -6.25 5.10
N ALA A 433 9.80 -5.05 5.63
CA ALA A 433 10.38 -3.85 5.04
C ALA A 433 11.89 -3.77 5.29
N GLY A 434 12.65 -3.35 4.28
CA GLY A 434 14.08 -2.98 4.43
C GLY A 434 15.09 -3.97 3.86
N THR A 435 14.66 -5.06 3.23
CA THR A 435 15.54 -5.91 2.41
C THR A 435 15.24 -5.66 0.93
N LYS A 436 16.24 -5.15 0.21
CA LYS A 436 16.09 -4.90 -1.23
C LYS A 436 15.93 -6.23 -1.96
N VAL A 437 14.86 -6.32 -2.75
CA VAL A 437 14.70 -7.35 -3.76
C VAL A 437 15.64 -7.02 -4.93
N SER A 438 16.34 -8.02 -5.47
CA SER A 438 17.13 -7.81 -6.68
C SER A 438 16.16 -7.69 -7.86
N ASP A 439 16.26 -6.60 -8.57
CA ASP A 439 15.59 -6.34 -9.86
C ASP A 439 16.43 -6.84 -11.05
N ASP A 440 17.41 -7.68 -10.76
CA ASP A 440 18.23 -8.36 -11.75
C ASP A 440 17.54 -9.64 -12.23
N PHE A 441 17.26 -9.69 -13.52
CA PHE A 441 16.62 -10.84 -14.17
C PHE A 441 17.65 -11.86 -14.70
N GLU A 442 18.93 -11.72 -14.36
CA GLU A 442 19.98 -12.66 -14.72
C GLU A 442 19.93 -13.89 -13.80
N PHE A 443 20.12 -15.06 -14.38
CA PHE A 443 20.14 -16.32 -13.65
C PHE A 443 21.58 -16.79 -13.42
N ASP A 444 21.89 -17.04 -12.16
CA ASP A 444 23.14 -17.63 -11.73
C ASP A 444 22.89 -19.11 -11.33
N GLN A 445 23.37 -20.02 -12.17
CA GLN A 445 23.22 -21.45 -11.96
C GLN A 445 23.99 -21.98 -10.74
N THR A 446 24.88 -21.17 -10.14
CA THR A 446 25.61 -21.54 -8.94
C THR A 446 24.85 -21.28 -7.65
N LYS A 447 23.77 -20.48 -7.72
CA LYS A 447 22.93 -20.18 -6.58
C LYS A 447 22.02 -21.36 -6.21
N GLU A 448 21.70 -21.45 -4.92
CA GLU A 448 20.73 -22.40 -4.40
C GLU A 448 19.34 -22.16 -5.05
N ASP A 449 18.58 -23.21 -5.19
CA ASP A 449 17.23 -23.11 -5.76
C ASP A 449 16.26 -22.55 -4.72
N PRO A 450 15.37 -21.61 -5.06
CA PRO A 450 14.38 -21.07 -4.13
C PRO A 450 13.54 -22.14 -3.42
N LYS A 451 13.26 -23.26 -4.06
CA LYS A 451 12.46 -24.36 -3.48
C LYS A 451 13.12 -24.99 -2.24
N ASP A 452 14.45 -24.97 -2.17
CA ASP A 452 15.18 -25.53 -1.02
C ASP A 452 15.11 -24.64 0.21
N LEU A 453 14.61 -23.39 0.07
CA LEU A 453 14.50 -22.41 1.14
C LEU A 453 13.09 -22.20 1.69
N ILE A 454 12.10 -22.92 1.16
CA ILE A 454 10.70 -22.62 1.54
C ILE A 454 10.43 -22.90 3.03
N GLU A 455 10.95 -24.00 3.57
CA GLU A 455 10.82 -24.29 5.00
C GLU A 455 11.48 -23.22 5.86
N PHE A 456 12.70 -22.79 5.49
CA PHE A 456 13.40 -21.69 6.13
C PHE A 456 12.57 -20.39 6.07
N HIS A 457 12.00 -20.08 4.90
CA HIS A 457 11.15 -18.91 4.70
C HIS A 457 9.94 -18.92 5.64
N ASN A 458 9.20 -20.02 5.70
CA ASN A 458 8.02 -20.15 6.57
C ASN A 458 8.37 -19.97 8.05
N VAL A 459 9.49 -20.59 8.49
CA VAL A 459 9.94 -20.45 9.89
C VAL A 459 10.37 -19.02 10.19
N TYR A 460 11.09 -18.37 9.25
CA TYR A 460 11.51 -16.97 9.38
C TYR A 460 10.28 -16.03 9.42
N ARG A 461 9.30 -16.22 8.54
CA ARG A 461 8.05 -15.45 8.51
C ARG A 461 7.27 -15.59 9.83
N ARG A 462 7.14 -16.82 10.35
CA ARG A 462 6.52 -17.06 11.67
C ARG A 462 7.28 -16.35 12.78
N ALA A 463 8.61 -16.36 12.75
CA ALA A 463 9.42 -15.65 13.74
C ALA A 463 9.17 -14.13 13.70
N THR A 464 9.10 -13.53 12.51
CA THR A 464 8.78 -12.09 12.37
C THR A 464 7.38 -11.75 12.87
N GLY A 465 6.38 -12.58 12.62
CA GLY A 465 5.02 -12.43 13.18
C GLY A 465 4.99 -12.48 14.72
N LEU A 466 5.79 -13.35 15.34
CA LEU A 466 5.93 -13.43 16.81
C LEU A 466 6.55 -12.17 17.44
N VAL A 467 7.36 -11.40 16.68
CA VAL A 467 7.88 -10.10 17.16
C VAL A 467 6.74 -9.12 17.43
N HIS A 468 5.73 -9.05 16.55
CA HIS A 468 4.56 -8.18 16.75
C HIS A 468 3.74 -8.60 17.98
N LYS A 469 3.64 -9.92 18.21
CA LYS A 469 3.00 -10.49 19.39
C LYS A 469 3.88 -10.35 20.66
N LYS A 470 5.06 -9.67 20.55
CA LYS A 470 6.04 -9.45 21.63
C LYS A 470 6.57 -10.73 22.29
N GLN A 471 6.53 -11.84 21.57
CA GLN A 471 6.99 -13.15 22.04
C GLN A 471 8.50 -13.33 21.78
N TYR A 472 9.32 -12.38 22.24
CA TYR A 472 10.73 -12.25 21.90
C TYR A 472 11.58 -13.48 22.23
N ASP A 473 11.31 -14.17 23.32
CA ASP A 473 12.10 -15.34 23.72
C ASP A 473 11.90 -16.52 22.76
N GLN A 474 10.68 -16.72 22.26
CA GLN A 474 10.40 -17.72 21.23
C GLN A 474 11.12 -17.36 19.92
N VAL A 475 11.11 -16.09 19.52
CA VAL A 475 11.81 -15.63 18.32
C VAL A 475 13.31 -15.88 18.44
N LYS A 476 13.92 -15.57 19.62
CA LYS A 476 15.36 -15.81 19.84
C LYS A 476 15.74 -17.29 19.68
N GLU A 477 14.90 -18.20 20.20
CA GLU A 477 15.14 -19.64 20.06
C GLU A 477 15.00 -20.12 18.61
N ILE A 478 14.02 -19.61 17.88
CA ILE A 478 13.88 -19.87 16.43
C ILE A 478 15.10 -19.36 15.68
N CYS A 479 15.49 -18.11 15.91
CA CYS A 479 16.63 -17.49 15.23
C CYS A 479 17.96 -18.25 15.53
N LYS A 480 18.16 -18.72 16.76
CA LYS A 480 19.34 -19.54 17.09
C LYS A 480 19.40 -20.84 16.30
N LYS A 481 18.25 -21.53 16.14
CA LYS A 481 18.19 -22.76 15.33
C LYS A 481 18.48 -22.45 13.85
N LEU A 482 17.85 -21.42 13.30
CA LEU A 482 18.08 -21.03 11.91
C LEU A 482 19.51 -20.57 11.66
N LEU A 483 20.15 -19.86 12.62
CA LEU A 483 21.57 -19.46 12.54
C LEU A 483 22.53 -20.64 12.65
N ALA A 484 22.14 -21.73 13.32
CA ALA A 484 22.97 -22.95 13.34
C ALA A 484 23.05 -23.60 11.95
N ASP A 485 21.94 -23.59 11.18
CA ASP A 485 21.91 -24.09 9.81
C ASP A 485 22.53 -23.10 8.82
N ARG A 486 22.25 -21.80 8.99
CA ARG A 486 22.63 -20.73 8.06
C ARG A 486 23.27 -19.55 8.78
N PRO A 487 24.54 -19.70 9.27
CA PRO A 487 25.21 -18.68 10.09
C PRO A 487 25.47 -17.36 9.36
N ASN A 488 25.50 -17.40 8.02
CA ASN A 488 25.76 -16.23 7.18
C ASN A 488 24.48 -15.51 6.71
N PHE A 489 23.35 -15.82 7.33
CA PHE A 489 22.06 -15.20 6.95
C PHE A 489 21.90 -13.87 7.69
N HIS A 490 22.16 -12.76 7.00
CA HIS A 490 22.22 -11.44 7.64
C HIS A 490 20.87 -10.99 8.24
N GLU A 491 19.73 -11.41 7.67
CA GLU A 491 18.39 -11.06 8.18
C GLU A 491 18.14 -11.61 9.59
N LEU A 492 18.66 -12.78 9.91
CA LEU A 492 18.53 -13.34 11.26
C LEU A 492 19.34 -12.53 12.28
N HIS A 493 20.52 -12.06 11.88
CA HIS A 493 21.32 -11.16 12.72
C HIS A 493 20.60 -9.84 12.91
N ASP A 494 19.96 -9.28 11.86
CA ASP A 494 19.17 -8.07 11.95
C ASP A 494 17.98 -8.24 12.89
N LEU A 495 17.25 -9.36 12.78
CA LEU A 495 16.10 -9.65 13.63
C LEU A 495 16.51 -9.79 15.11
N MET A 496 17.62 -10.48 15.39
CA MET A 496 18.17 -10.59 16.74
C MET A 496 18.61 -9.24 17.31
N ALA A 497 19.21 -8.40 16.46
CA ALA A 497 19.60 -7.03 16.83
C ALA A 497 18.36 -6.16 17.12
N ASP A 498 17.34 -6.20 16.25
CA ASP A 498 16.12 -5.42 16.40
C ASP A 498 15.38 -5.81 17.71
N ILE A 499 15.29 -7.11 18.03
CA ILE A 499 14.72 -7.57 19.30
C ILE A 499 15.51 -7.04 20.51
N ALA A 500 16.84 -7.12 20.46
CA ALA A 500 17.68 -6.61 21.56
C ALA A 500 17.52 -5.09 21.74
N LEU A 501 17.39 -4.34 20.63
CA LEU A 501 17.12 -2.90 20.66
C LEU A 501 15.73 -2.57 21.21
N MET A 502 14.68 -3.30 20.82
CA MET A 502 13.32 -3.17 21.36
C MET A 502 13.27 -3.41 22.88
N GLN A 503 14.06 -4.37 23.35
CA GLN A 503 14.23 -4.68 24.78
C GLN A 503 15.21 -3.73 25.49
N LYS A 504 15.77 -2.73 24.80
CA LYS A 504 16.80 -1.80 25.31
C LYS A 504 18.09 -2.50 25.76
N GLN A 505 18.35 -3.69 25.28
CA GLN A 505 19.54 -4.50 25.55
C GLN A 505 20.68 -4.12 24.59
N TYR A 506 21.09 -2.85 24.61
CA TYR A 506 21.99 -2.27 23.60
C TYR A 506 23.32 -3.02 23.46
N ALA A 507 23.91 -3.47 24.57
CA ALA A 507 25.16 -4.24 24.53
C ALA A 507 25.00 -5.59 23.81
N GLN A 508 23.83 -6.24 23.97
CA GLN A 508 23.54 -7.52 23.33
C GLN A 508 23.25 -7.36 21.82
N ALA A 509 22.80 -6.17 21.39
CA ALA A 509 22.54 -5.88 19.97
C ALA A 509 23.86 -5.77 19.18
N LEU A 510 24.98 -5.29 19.78
CA LEU A 510 26.22 -4.98 19.06
C LEU A 510 26.79 -6.17 18.25
N PRO A 511 26.97 -7.38 18.80
CA PRO A 511 27.55 -8.49 18.05
C PRO A 511 26.72 -8.85 16.81
N TYR A 512 25.39 -8.79 16.90
CA TYR A 512 24.51 -9.05 15.77
C TYR A 512 24.60 -7.95 14.71
N LEU A 513 24.63 -6.67 15.10
CA LEU A 513 24.78 -5.55 14.19
C LEU A 513 26.12 -5.58 13.44
N TYR A 514 27.24 -5.87 14.15
CA TYR A 514 28.53 -6.01 13.51
C TYR A 514 28.59 -7.20 12.55
N GLN A 515 28.04 -8.37 12.95
CA GLN A 515 28.00 -9.53 12.07
C GLN A 515 27.12 -9.26 10.83
N GLY A 516 25.96 -8.63 11.00
CA GLY A 516 25.09 -8.22 9.90
C GLY A 516 25.79 -7.30 8.90
N LEU A 517 26.58 -6.31 9.37
CA LEU A 517 27.38 -5.43 8.51
C LEU A 517 28.56 -6.14 7.85
N LYS A 518 29.18 -7.11 8.53
CA LYS A 518 30.24 -7.94 7.95
C LYS A 518 29.73 -8.77 6.77
N LEU A 519 28.51 -9.33 6.89
CA LEU A 519 27.90 -10.16 5.86
C LEU A 519 27.41 -9.33 4.67
N LYS A 520 26.78 -8.19 4.93
CA LYS A 520 26.26 -7.28 3.90
C LYS A 520 26.55 -5.83 4.30
N PRO A 521 27.68 -5.25 3.88
CA PRO A 521 28.01 -3.84 4.10
C PRO A 521 27.02 -2.90 3.37
N GLY A 522 27.03 -1.63 3.74
CA GLY A 522 26.26 -0.60 3.02
C GLY A 522 24.76 -0.56 3.33
N ARG A 523 24.31 -1.21 4.42
CA ARG A 523 22.91 -1.14 4.86
C ARG A 523 22.72 -0.02 5.86
N TYR A 524 22.16 1.10 5.40
CA TYR A 524 21.99 2.31 6.21
C TYR A 524 21.23 2.05 7.52
N LYS A 525 20.16 1.23 7.50
CA LYS A 525 19.38 0.88 8.70
C LYS A 525 20.24 0.20 9.78
N VAL A 526 21.15 -0.68 9.39
CA VAL A 526 22.00 -1.39 10.35
C VAL A 526 23.07 -0.47 10.92
N HIS A 527 23.68 0.40 10.10
CA HIS A 527 24.57 1.47 10.59
C HIS A 527 23.82 2.41 11.55
N HIS A 528 22.58 2.78 11.22
CA HIS A 528 21.73 3.60 12.09
C HIS A 528 21.46 2.91 13.45
N ASN A 529 21.05 1.64 13.44
CA ASN A 529 20.79 0.88 14.65
C ASN A 529 22.05 0.71 15.50
N LEU A 530 23.20 0.46 14.87
CA LEU A 530 24.50 0.39 15.53
C LEU A 530 24.87 1.73 16.18
N ALA A 531 24.68 2.84 15.46
CA ALA A 531 24.92 4.18 15.99
C ALA A 531 24.06 4.48 17.22
N VAL A 532 22.76 4.14 17.16
CA VAL A 532 21.84 4.30 18.29
C VAL A 532 22.28 3.48 19.49
N ALA A 533 22.63 2.20 19.28
CA ALA A 533 23.10 1.31 20.36
C ALA A 533 24.38 1.85 21.02
N LEU A 534 25.36 2.27 20.23
CA LEU A 534 26.61 2.86 20.69
C LEU A 534 26.38 4.14 21.50
N GLY A 535 25.54 5.04 20.99
CA GLY A 535 25.20 6.29 21.69
C GLY A 535 24.50 6.03 23.04
N LYS A 536 23.62 5.01 23.11
CA LYS A 536 22.98 4.61 24.38
C LYS A 536 23.95 4.00 25.39
N LEU A 537 25.03 3.40 24.91
CA LEU A 537 26.12 2.84 25.73
C LEU A 537 27.18 3.88 26.10
N GLY A 538 27.02 5.15 25.70
CA GLY A 538 27.97 6.23 25.96
C GLY A 538 29.17 6.26 25.02
N LYS A 539 29.21 5.43 23.97
CA LYS A 539 30.25 5.36 22.96
C LYS A 539 30.00 6.39 21.85
N SER A 540 30.03 7.67 22.22
CA SER A 540 29.55 8.74 21.39
C SER A 540 30.36 8.96 20.10
N GLU A 541 31.67 8.75 20.12
CA GLU A 541 32.53 8.89 18.93
C GLU A 541 32.21 7.80 17.90
N GLU A 542 32.15 6.53 18.35
CA GLU A 542 31.79 5.40 17.50
C GLU A 542 30.35 5.59 16.92
N SER A 543 29.42 6.13 17.72
CA SER A 543 28.06 6.43 17.31
C SER A 543 28.05 7.45 16.16
N VAL A 544 28.75 8.58 16.30
CA VAL A 544 28.85 9.60 15.26
C VAL A 544 29.44 9.04 13.97
N GLU A 545 30.48 8.19 14.08
CA GLU A 545 31.09 7.58 12.91
C GLU A 545 30.09 6.69 12.13
N GLN A 546 29.29 5.90 12.85
CA GLN A 546 28.26 5.10 12.20
C GLN A 546 27.15 5.96 11.59
N PHE A 547 26.73 7.06 12.25
CA PHE A 547 25.77 7.99 11.65
C PHE A 547 26.32 8.69 10.41
N LYS A 548 27.62 9.00 10.33
CA LYS A 548 28.23 9.51 9.09
C LYS A 548 28.07 8.52 7.94
N LYS A 549 28.26 7.21 8.19
CA LYS A 549 28.00 6.18 7.20
C LYS A 549 26.54 6.17 6.73
N VAL A 550 25.58 6.41 7.64
CA VAL A 550 24.17 6.56 7.23
C VAL A 550 23.98 7.74 6.28
N ILE A 551 24.60 8.90 6.56
CA ILE A 551 24.47 10.08 5.68
C ILE A 551 25.18 9.86 4.33
N GLU A 552 26.29 9.11 4.29
CA GLU A 552 26.93 8.72 3.02
C GLU A 552 25.99 7.86 2.16
N LEU A 553 25.23 6.96 2.79
CA LEU A 553 24.31 6.03 2.12
C LEU A 553 22.94 6.64 1.83
N ALA A 554 22.48 7.58 2.67
CA ALA A 554 21.19 8.27 2.56
C ALA A 554 21.37 9.78 2.82
N PRO A 555 21.85 10.56 1.83
CA PRO A 555 22.22 11.97 2.02
C PRO A 555 21.06 12.90 2.44
N ASN A 556 19.83 12.53 2.13
CA ASN A 556 18.64 13.33 2.43
C ASN A 556 17.96 12.95 3.76
N ASP A 557 18.54 12.06 4.54
CA ASP A 557 17.98 11.64 5.83
C ASP A 557 18.12 12.74 6.90
N THR A 558 17.10 13.58 7.03
CA THR A 558 17.00 14.66 8.00
C THR A 558 16.97 14.14 9.44
N GLN A 559 16.34 12.98 9.69
CA GLN A 559 16.23 12.42 11.03
C GLN A 559 17.61 11.96 11.54
N THR A 560 18.41 11.33 10.68
CA THR A 560 19.78 10.94 11.05
C THR A 560 20.64 12.16 11.28
N ARG A 561 20.56 13.24 10.48
CA ARG A 561 21.28 14.49 10.74
C ARG A 561 20.93 15.05 12.12
N ASN A 562 19.68 15.05 12.49
CA ASN A 562 19.23 15.49 13.82
C ASN A 562 19.80 14.60 14.94
N LYS A 563 19.89 13.29 14.75
CA LYS A 563 20.50 12.37 15.72
C LYS A 563 22.01 12.59 15.88
N ILE A 564 22.71 12.81 14.77
CA ILE A 564 24.13 13.22 14.80
C ILE A 564 24.27 14.50 15.62
N ALA A 565 23.46 15.50 15.36
CA ALA A 565 23.50 16.76 16.07
C ALA A 565 23.27 16.59 17.58
N LEU A 566 22.31 15.76 17.99
CA LEU A 566 22.06 15.46 19.39
C LEU A 566 23.24 14.72 20.06
N GLU A 567 23.89 13.83 19.32
CA GLU A 567 25.05 13.12 19.83
C GLU A 567 26.28 14.02 19.96
N LEU A 568 26.49 14.92 18.99
CA LEU A 568 27.52 15.97 19.07
C LEU A 568 27.28 16.92 20.25
N LEU A 569 26.02 17.22 20.59
CA LEU A 569 25.69 18.00 21.81
C LEU A 569 26.10 17.25 23.09
N ARG A 570 25.95 15.92 23.15
CA ARG A 570 26.43 15.13 24.29
C ARG A 570 27.95 15.19 24.43
N GLN A 571 28.64 15.26 23.30
CA GLN A 571 30.10 15.45 23.24
C GLN A 571 30.54 16.90 23.48
N LYS A 572 29.60 17.84 23.76
CA LYS A 572 29.84 19.28 23.90
C LYS A 572 30.38 19.94 22.61
N GLN A 573 30.23 19.33 21.47
CA GLN A 573 30.65 19.84 20.14
C GLN A 573 29.52 20.69 19.53
N VAL A 574 29.20 21.79 20.20
CA VAL A 574 27.98 22.59 19.91
C VAL A 574 27.98 23.16 18.49
N SER A 575 29.10 23.69 17.99
CA SER A 575 29.20 24.24 16.63
C SER A 575 28.91 23.21 15.56
N LEU A 576 29.46 22.01 15.68
CA LEU A 576 29.20 20.92 14.74
C LEU A 576 27.76 20.43 14.80
N ALA A 577 27.15 20.42 16.00
CA ALA A 577 25.74 20.09 16.15
C ALA A 577 24.83 21.09 15.41
N ILE A 578 25.11 22.40 15.53
CA ILE A 578 24.41 23.45 14.81
C ILE A 578 24.49 23.22 13.30
N THR A 579 25.67 22.94 12.75
CA THR A 579 25.86 22.65 11.33
C THR A 579 25.00 21.49 10.85
N GLN A 580 24.87 20.41 11.63
CA GLN A 580 24.04 19.26 11.26
C GLN A 580 22.54 19.61 11.32
N PHE A 581 22.09 20.39 12.31
CA PHE A 581 20.72 20.86 12.38
C PHE A 581 20.39 21.81 11.22
N GLU A 582 21.27 22.73 10.88
CA GLU A 582 21.10 23.64 9.72
C GLU A 582 21.00 22.85 8.42
N SER A 583 21.88 21.87 8.23
CA SER A 583 21.82 20.96 7.07
C SER A 583 20.49 20.19 7.00
N SER A 584 19.96 19.76 8.14
CA SER A 584 18.66 19.09 8.23
C SER A 584 17.51 20.04 7.87
N LEU A 585 17.52 21.28 8.39
CA LEU A 585 16.50 22.30 8.11
C LEU A 585 16.54 22.83 6.67
N ASN A 586 17.71 22.79 6.02
CA ASN A 586 17.82 23.12 4.59
C ASN A 586 17.15 22.06 3.70
N LEU A 587 17.16 20.79 4.11
CA LEU A 587 16.48 19.71 3.41
C LEU A 587 14.96 19.70 3.69
N ASP A 588 14.58 19.89 4.96
CA ASP A 588 13.19 20.03 5.40
C ASP A 588 13.06 21.17 6.41
N PRO A 589 12.47 22.31 6.04
CA PRO A 589 12.30 23.45 6.91
C PRO A 589 11.13 23.33 7.91
N TYR A 590 10.32 22.27 7.85
CA TYR A 590 9.10 22.10 8.66
C TYR A 590 9.31 21.16 9.86
N GLN A 591 10.43 21.34 10.59
CA GLN A 591 10.83 20.51 11.74
C GLN A 591 10.74 21.27 13.06
N PRO A 592 9.59 21.35 13.72
CA PRO A 592 9.42 22.16 14.93
C PRO A 592 10.32 21.75 16.09
N GLN A 593 10.64 20.46 16.23
CA GLN A 593 11.54 19.95 17.29
C GLN A 593 12.99 20.40 17.07
N THR A 594 13.45 20.37 15.82
CA THR A 594 14.81 20.82 15.43
C THR A 594 14.95 22.32 15.64
N LEU A 595 13.97 23.11 15.15
CA LEU A 595 13.92 24.54 15.36
C LEU A 595 13.92 24.91 16.86
N ASN A 596 13.11 24.21 17.65
CA ASN A 596 13.04 24.39 19.11
C ASN A 596 14.37 24.07 19.81
N THR A 597 15.06 23.01 19.39
CA THR A 597 16.35 22.62 19.95
C THR A 597 17.43 23.66 19.62
N MET A 598 17.51 24.11 18.37
CA MET A 598 18.43 25.15 17.96
C MET A 598 18.18 26.48 18.67
N ALA A 599 16.89 26.89 18.75
CA ALA A 599 16.51 28.09 19.50
C ALA A 599 17.03 28.07 20.94
N ARG A 600 16.89 26.92 21.59
CA ARG A 600 17.37 26.73 22.96
C ARG A 600 18.90 26.80 23.05
N ILE A 601 19.61 26.22 22.08
CA ILE A 601 21.08 26.30 22.01
C ILE A 601 21.49 27.79 21.93
N PHE A 602 20.98 28.55 20.97
CA PHE A 602 21.31 29.95 20.76
C PHE A 602 20.94 30.85 21.97
N ALA A 603 19.84 30.50 22.70
CA ALA A 603 19.42 31.24 23.89
C ALA A 603 20.26 30.95 25.12
N THR A 604 20.82 29.73 25.29
CA THR A 604 21.36 29.27 26.56
C THR A 604 22.83 28.85 26.54
N THR A 605 23.49 28.82 25.37
CA THR A 605 24.90 28.44 25.27
C THR A 605 25.79 29.36 26.10
N SER A 606 26.81 28.81 26.75
CA SER A 606 27.82 29.57 27.46
C SER A 606 28.86 30.20 26.52
N ASP A 607 28.98 29.68 25.30
CA ASP A 607 29.84 30.25 24.28
C ASP A 607 29.24 31.55 23.73
N LYS A 608 29.91 32.67 24.03
CA LYS A 608 29.49 34.03 23.62
C LYS A 608 29.44 34.17 22.08
N ASN A 609 30.28 33.45 21.33
CA ASN A 609 30.35 33.54 19.88
C ASN A 609 29.18 32.82 19.21
N LEU A 610 28.59 31.86 19.90
CA LEU A 610 27.44 31.07 19.41
C LEU A 610 26.10 31.63 19.97
N ARG A 611 26.15 32.48 21.00
CA ARG A 611 24.93 33.05 21.60
C ARG A 611 24.32 34.10 20.66
N ASP A 612 23.12 33.78 20.14
CA ASP A 612 22.36 34.69 19.28
C ASP A 612 20.89 34.76 19.75
N THR A 613 20.57 35.75 20.53
CA THR A 613 19.22 35.90 21.10
C THR A 613 18.17 36.28 20.07
N LYS A 614 18.53 36.94 18.95
CA LYS A 614 17.63 37.28 17.85
C LYS A 614 17.25 36.01 17.09
N LYS A 615 18.26 35.23 16.66
CA LYS A 615 18.06 33.94 15.98
C LYS A 615 17.31 32.96 16.88
N ALA A 616 17.57 32.99 18.21
CA ALA A 616 16.83 32.14 19.17
C ALA A 616 15.33 32.47 19.19
N ILE A 617 14.94 33.74 19.21
CA ILE A 617 13.53 34.18 19.18
C ILE A 617 12.88 33.78 17.85
N GLU A 618 13.55 34.04 16.73
CA GLU A 618 13.05 33.70 15.38
C GLU A 618 12.74 32.20 15.26
N LEU A 619 13.71 31.35 15.58
CA LEU A 619 13.55 29.89 15.49
C LEU A 619 12.49 29.36 16.47
N ALA A 620 12.44 29.89 17.71
CA ALA A 620 11.43 29.49 18.69
C ALA A 620 10.02 29.89 18.24
N ARG A 621 9.86 31.10 17.68
CA ARG A 621 8.59 31.58 17.13
C ARG A 621 8.12 30.69 15.98
N ARG A 622 9.00 30.39 15.02
CA ARG A 622 8.71 29.50 13.91
C ARG A 622 8.31 28.10 14.39
N ALA A 623 8.98 27.54 15.41
CA ALA A 623 8.57 26.28 16.03
C ALA A 623 7.17 26.36 16.67
N CYS A 624 6.82 27.48 17.28
CA CYS A 624 5.48 27.74 17.84
C CYS A 624 4.41 27.82 16.71
N GLU A 625 4.71 28.51 15.61
CA GLU A 625 3.83 28.67 14.46
C GLU A 625 3.50 27.31 13.84
N LEU A 626 4.52 26.49 13.57
CA LEU A 626 4.37 25.13 13.03
C LEU A 626 3.55 24.20 13.95
N THR A 627 3.50 24.52 15.25
CA THR A 627 2.70 23.77 16.23
C THR A 627 1.41 24.50 16.64
N ASN A 628 1.02 25.55 15.89
CA ASN A 628 -0.14 26.39 16.14
C ASN A 628 -0.18 26.92 17.60
N PHE A 629 0.97 27.18 18.21
CA PHE A 629 1.12 27.59 19.60
C PHE A 629 0.44 26.66 20.61
N LYS A 630 0.28 25.38 20.29
CA LYS A 630 -0.38 24.38 21.14
C LYS A 630 0.59 23.46 21.88
N GLN A 631 1.88 23.53 21.59
CA GLN A 631 2.87 22.70 22.28
C GLN A 631 3.55 23.45 23.44
N PRO A 632 3.46 22.95 24.69
CA PRO A 632 4.07 23.59 25.86
C PRO A 632 5.59 23.77 25.74
N ALA A 633 6.29 22.79 25.13
CA ALA A 633 7.74 22.80 25.02
C ALA A 633 8.25 23.92 24.09
N THR A 634 7.57 24.21 22.99
CA THR A 634 7.97 25.27 22.05
C THR A 634 7.74 26.67 22.66
N LEU A 635 6.59 26.86 23.31
CA LEU A 635 6.29 28.11 24.06
C LEU A 635 7.27 28.33 25.22
N TYR A 636 7.66 27.29 25.94
CA TYR A 636 8.66 27.38 26.99
C TYR A 636 10.02 27.79 26.43
N THR A 637 10.43 27.28 25.30
CA THR A 637 11.68 27.71 24.65
C THR A 637 11.58 29.12 24.13
N LEU A 638 10.43 29.56 23.59
CA LEU A 638 10.21 30.95 23.20
C LEU A 638 10.31 31.88 24.41
N SER A 639 9.77 31.49 25.58
CA SER A 639 9.95 32.22 26.83
C SER A 639 11.42 32.37 27.21
N ILE A 640 12.20 31.30 27.13
CA ILE A 640 13.65 31.32 27.41
C ILE A 640 14.38 32.27 26.44
N ALA A 641 14.07 32.19 25.16
CA ALA A 641 14.66 33.04 24.13
C ALA A 641 14.34 34.53 24.35
N CYS A 642 13.09 34.86 24.66
CA CYS A 642 12.69 36.22 25.02
C CYS A 642 13.42 36.72 26.29
N ALA A 643 13.52 35.89 27.31
CA ALA A 643 14.24 36.23 28.54
C ALA A 643 15.72 36.49 28.28
N SER A 644 16.37 35.69 27.46
CA SER A 644 17.79 35.87 27.10
C SER A 644 18.05 37.15 26.31
N ALA A 645 17.04 37.69 25.65
CA ALA A 645 17.07 38.99 24.94
C ALA A 645 16.59 40.18 25.78
N GLY A 646 16.29 39.98 27.08
CA GLY A 646 15.78 41.05 27.96
C GLY A 646 14.30 41.39 27.75
N GLN A 647 13.57 40.61 26.96
CA GLN A 647 12.13 40.83 26.68
C GLN A 647 11.27 40.15 27.76
N PHE A 648 11.41 40.56 29.02
CA PHE A 648 10.87 39.89 30.20
C PHE A 648 9.34 39.77 30.18
N GLN A 649 8.63 40.82 29.73
CA GLN A 649 7.16 40.76 29.67
C GLN A 649 6.67 39.66 28.73
N GLN A 650 7.23 39.58 27.52
CA GLN A 650 6.90 38.51 26.55
C GLN A 650 7.34 37.14 27.06
N ALA A 651 8.45 37.04 27.78
CA ALA A 651 8.91 35.83 28.39
C ALA A 651 7.89 35.27 29.40
N ILE A 652 7.37 36.13 30.28
CA ILE A 652 6.34 35.80 31.28
C ILE A 652 5.06 35.31 30.61
N GLU A 653 4.55 36.03 29.61
CA GLU A 653 3.33 35.68 28.89
C GLU A 653 3.44 34.29 28.23
N ASN A 654 4.56 34.04 27.55
CA ASN A 654 4.82 32.73 26.91
C ASN A 654 4.99 31.61 27.94
N ALA A 655 5.62 31.87 29.08
CA ALA A 655 5.76 30.90 30.17
C ALA A 655 4.41 30.52 30.79
N GLN A 656 3.55 31.52 31.05
CA GLN A 656 2.20 31.32 31.59
C GLN A 656 1.35 30.45 30.67
N LYS A 657 1.35 30.75 29.36
CA LYS A 657 0.66 29.98 28.34
C LYS A 657 1.21 28.54 28.26
N ALA A 658 2.54 28.40 28.27
CA ALA A 658 3.19 27.10 28.29
C ALA A 658 2.81 26.24 29.52
N LEU A 659 2.76 26.89 30.71
CA LEU A 659 2.37 26.22 31.97
C LEU A 659 0.93 25.75 31.95
N SER A 660 0.00 26.59 31.46
CA SER A 660 -1.41 26.22 31.31
C SER A 660 -1.56 24.99 30.43
N LEU A 661 -0.94 24.97 29.25
CA LEU A 661 -0.99 23.86 28.32
C LEU A 661 -0.32 22.58 28.89
N ALA A 662 0.82 22.73 29.59
CA ALA A 662 1.50 21.60 30.22
C ALA A 662 0.65 20.93 31.30
N ASN A 663 -0.06 21.74 32.10
CA ASN A 663 -0.99 21.24 33.12
C ASN A 663 -2.20 20.53 32.50
N THR A 664 -2.80 21.09 31.45
CA THR A 664 -3.90 20.46 30.71
C THR A 664 -3.47 19.12 30.09
N ALA A 665 -2.26 19.06 29.57
CA ALA A 665 -1.66 17.86 28.97
C ALA A 665 -1.07 16.89 30.02
N LYS A 666 -1.23 17.16 31.33
CA LYS A 666 -0.69 16.36 32.44
C LYS A 666 0.83 16.10 32.36
N GLN A 667 1.58 17.04 31.78
CA GLN A 667 3.04 16.99 31.65
C GLN A 667 3.75 17.53 32.90
N ASN A 668 3.57 16.87 34.03
CA ASN A 668 3.97 17.37 35.37
C ASN A 668 5.43 17.78 35.46
N THR A 669 6.36 17.02 34.87
CA THR A 669 7.80 17.33 34.91
C THR A 669 8.11 18.64 34.13
N LEU A 670 7.47 18.84 32.98
CA LEU A 670 7.64 20.06 32.19
C LEU A 670 6.98 21.27 32.91
N ALA A 671 5.78 21.09 33.46
CA ALA A 671 5.07 22.10 34.21
C ALA A 671 5.91 22.63 35.41
N MET A 672 6.57 21.75 36.16
CA MET A 672 7.49 22.12 37.24
C MET A 672 8.66 22.97 36.74
N LYS A 673 9.29 22.61 35.61
CA LYS A 673 10.39 23.38 35.01
C LYS A 673 9.93 24.78 34.58
N ILE A 674 8.76 24.85 33.93
CA ILE A 674 8.17 26.13 33.48
C ILE A 674 7.81 26.98 34.70
N LYS A 675 7.22 26.43 35.77
CA LYS A 675 6.88 27.15 37.00
C LYS A 675 8.11 27.78 37.65
N LYS A 676 9.20 27.00 37.76
CA LYS A 676 10.48 27.51 38.31
C LYS A 676 11.05 28.64 37.47
N HIS A 677 10.99 28.54 36.15
CA HIS A 677 11.43 29.59 35.22
C HIS A 677 10.56 30.85 35.35
N LEU A 678 9.23 30.71 35.44
CA LEU A 678 8.31 31.83 35.65
C LEU A 678 8.62 32.57 36.93
N GLN A 679 8.82 31.86 38.04
CA GLN A 679 9.21 32.49 39.32
C GLN A 679 10.52 33.28 39.21
N SER A 680 11.51 32.76 38.48
CA SER A 680 12.77 33.51 38.25
C SER A 680 12.57 34.77 37.41
N LEU A 681 11.66 34.76 36.44
CA LEU A 681 11.33 35.93 35.62
C LEU A 681 10.60 37.02 36.43
N GLU A 682 9.64 36.61 37.28
CA GLU A 682 8.85 37.50 38.14
C GLU A 682 9.73 38.16 39.21
N ALA A 683 10.76 37.48 39.72
CA ALA A 683 11.70 38.05 40.67
C ALA A 683 12.62 39.15 40.07
N VAL A 684 12.84 39.15 38.78
CA VAL A 684 13.69 40.13 38.05
C VAL A 684 12.88 41.41 37.67
N LYS A 685 11.56 41.29 37.49
CA LYS A 685 10.67 42.35 37.03
C LYS A 685 10.68 43.61 37.94
N PRO A 686 10.61 43.55 39.29
CA PRO A 686 10.60 44.71 40.17
C PRO A 686 11.88 45.54 40.07
N ASN A 687 13.05 44.91 39.87
CA ASN A 687 14.33 45.59 39.78
C ASN A 687 14.53 46.39 38.48
N LEU A 688 13.75 46.10 37.44
CA LEU A 688 13.76 46.84 36.17
C LEU A 688 12.81 48.01 36.14
N GLU A 689 11.71 47.93 36.88
CA GLU A 689 10.75 49.05 37.04
C GLU A 689 11.32 50.15 37.98
N SER A 690 12.07 49.75 39.02
CA SER A 690 12.77 50.71 39.94
C SER A 690 13.98 51.42 39.31
N GLY A 691 14.65 50.80 38.33
CA GLY A 691 15.80 51.38 37.60
C GLY A 691 15.43 52.41 36.51
N ARG A 692 14.14 52.50 36.11
CA ARG A 692 13.64 53.56 35.17
C ARG A 692 13.18 54.83 35.80
N SER A 693 13.07 54.88 37.11
CA SER A 693 12.69 56.15 37.86
C SER A 693 13.87 56.96 38.30
N SER A 694 15.12 56.62 37.93
CA SER A 694 16.34 57.41 38.26
C SER A 694 17.20 57.74 37.03
N LYS A 695 16.55 58.20 35.94
CA LYS A 695 17.22 58.95 34.87
C LYS A 695 16.37 60.14 34.43
#